data_d31bda1554731fcbaae7710a6cf215b2
#
_entry.id   d31bda1554731fcbaae7710a6cf215b2
#
_cell.length_a   1.000
_cell.length_b   1.000
_cell.length_c   1.000
_cell.angle_alpha   90.00
_cell.angle_beta   90.00
_cell.angle_gamma   90.00
#
_symmetry.space_group_name_H-M   'P 1'
#
loop_
_entity.id
_entity.type
_entity.pdbx_description
1 polymer ?
#
loop_
_entity_poly.entity_id
_entity_poly.type
_entity_poly.pdbx_seq_one_letter_code
_entity_poly.pdbx_strand_id
1 'polypeptide(L)'
;MTILRFAVSLSLALWAGLVWARGLAAQSEGAIAGTVRDAGARRPLLGAQVLVDDRIGAVSDSLGQYRVRAVRTGWHRVAARLIGYRGVVLDSVFVRAGATITADFSLEASAVELAPLVVTAPVDELLDPLATSSEQKISAADLRDLPVSSLEEAIALSAGSVGTSYRGGRIGEESFILDGLGIKNQLDAASGGLGLRIPPDMLGEASLVTNGFSARYGQALSGMVNVVTLDPGERWQGRSAIETDRPFGGGLDHGLDRLAMRANGPITKGVGLVAAIDLVGRLDDDPVNAPPPDNPLDPRTQQPDLLPHNSGEQWNGAAKLVVPLSSSTVLRVFGVHSEDQRLLYDPAFKYALDFSPAQRLRGDLVNGHLQVRTAATSSFPVIVDLRAGRFVREFLRGQLDDTVDYKVGAFTGSRFHIVGEDEARALSQSPDPIPGLTEPGFSDATPWGVPAFFLGGGSRGDVAWNRFGETRLQLDATYGGFRRVDLFVGGQYSAQQVRTFQRVFAFMPPGDTVPPAAVSAFSPRSMSGYVEAQTRIEDVGITAGLRYDQFDSRTTQAAVSRGSSRSVSPRFAVSTVLQGATFVASYGRFTQPPDYQFLVDAAFDDTTRTGRFRRGNPDLGFERATQYELSVRIRPREAISLRVGVYYKRLDGLVASVPLGINPDSTIFGNADAGTTRGLEILAEREIKDGFGFRVAYTLQSAKATSTDPFLLNRLIVIDPLTGDTNRPARAEFPLDFDQRHTLTVIGRGKVPEAVGPRLLGVRPIAGLEGAVILRALSGLPYSLTDTLVTDSIVGLPNGERLPWTTTVDLLVRRPFKLGRTTGGIYLDVRNLLNHRNIVAVRRENGQTQAGDRTIMRLAEDAYAAHPEPIPYESSRYRAWADLNRDGYVADRAELFPMYEAAARDFTQPLFTYGPPRLVRLGFEVLF
;
A
#
# COMPACT_ATOMS: atom_id res chain seq x y z
N MET A 1 -38.88 -9.45 53.62
CA MET A 1 -38.55 -10.89 53.63
C MET A 1 -39.62 -11.77 52.99
N THR A 2 -40.63 -11.25 52.30
CA THR A 2 -41.77 -12.07 51.79
C THR A 2 -41.66 -12.24 50.21
N ILE A 3 -40.86 -11.48 49.53
CA ILE A 3 -40.71 -11.61 48.04
C ILE A 3 -39.65 -12.66 47.67
N LEU A 4 -38.71 -12.95 48.56
CA LEU A 4 -37.63 -13.92 48.28
C LEU A 4 -38.08 -15.40 48.45
N ARG A 5 -39.20 -15.65 49.14
CA ARG A 5 -39.76 -16.99 49.32
C ARG A 5 -40.67 -17.43 48.16
N PHE A 6 -41.20 -16.51 47.39
CA PHE A 6 -42.04 -16.85 46.22
C PHE A 6 -41.19 -17.20 44.98
N ALA A 7 -40.00 -16.62 44.84
CA ALA A 7 -39.10 -16.91 43.72
C ALA A 7 -38.42 -18.29 43.79
N VAL A 8 -38.17 -18.78 45.01
CA VAL A 8 -37.52 -20.10 45.21
C VAL A 8 -38.51 -21.24 45.05
N SER A 9 -39.83 -21.03 45.40
CA SER A 9 -40.84 -22.07 45.25
C SER A 9 -41.30 -22.26 43.80
N LEU A 10 -41.19 -21.23 42.94
CA LEU A 10 -41.53 -21.33 41.50
C LEU A 10 -40.39 -21.99 40.69
N SER A 11 -39.16 -21.86 41.11
CA SER A 11 -37.98 -22.49 40.51
C SER A 11 -37.90 -24.00 40.76
N LEU A 12 -38.40 -24.47 41.91
CA LEU A 12 -38.41 -25.91 42.24
C LEU A 12 -39.58 -26.66 41.58
N ALA A 13 -40.72 -26.01 41.34
CA ALA A 13 -41.82 -26.59 40.58
C ALA A 13 -41.56 -26.76 39.08
N LEU A 14 -40.77 -25.86 38.49
CA LEU A 14 -40.32 -25.96 37.07
C LEU A 14 -39.24 -27.02 36.85
N TRP A 15 -38.47 -27.35 37.89
CA TRP A 15 -37.45 -28.43 37.80
C TRP A 15 -38.07 -29.84 37.97
N ALA A 16 -39.13 -30.01 38.68
CA ALA A 16 -39.84 -31.31 38.88
C ALA A 16 -40.64 -31.71 37.62
N GLY A 17 -41.11 -30.76 36.81
CA GLY A 17 -41.80 -31.02 35.55
C GLY A 17 -40.92 -31.47 34.37
N LEU A 18 -39.59 -31.21 34.44
CA LEU A 18 -38.63 -31.52 33.34
C LEU A 18 -37.98 -32.91 33.45
N VAL A 19 -38.22 -33.64 34.54
CA VAL A 19 -37.59 -34.97 34.77
C VAL A 19 -38.45 -36.12 34.31
N TRP A 20 -39.76 -35.91 34.01
CA TRP A 20 -40.69 -36.98 33.64
C TRP A 20 -41.08 -37.08 32.14
N ALA A 21 -40.41 -36.35 31.24
CA ALA A 21 -40.63 -36.46 29.80
C ALA A 21 -39.43 -37.15 29.08
N ARG A 22 -38.76 -38.08 29.72
CA ARG A 22 -37.82 -38.99 29.06
C ARG A 22 -38.43 -40.36 28.86
N GLY A 23 -39.33 -40.44 27.89
CA GLY A 23 -39.93 -41.69 27.43
C GLY A 23 -39.91 -41.76 25.91
N LEU A 24 -39.03 -42.61 25.35
CA LEU A 24 -39.15 -43.26 24.07
C LEU A 24 -39.40 -42.36 22.84
N ALA A 25 -38.33 -41.80 22.26
CA ALA A 25 -38.23 -41.69 20.79
C ALA A 25 -36.93 -42.36 20.39
N ALA A 26 -36.98 -43.48 19.74
CA ALA A 26 -35.91 -44.09 18.98
C ALA A 26 -35.48 -43.03 17.93
N GLN A 27 -34.44 -42.27 18.20
CA GLN A 27 -33.92 -41.23 17.30
C GLN A 27 -33.22 -41.96 16.16
N SER A 28 -33.87 -42.03 15.02
CA SER A 28 -33.30 -42.53 13.80
C SER A 28 -32.28 -41.50 13.27
N GLU A 29 -31.05 -41.91 13.14
CA GLU A 29 -29.94 -41.11 12.67
C GLU A 29 -29.66 -41.39 11.18
N GLY A 30 -29.18 -40.38 10.44
CA GLY A 30 -28.66 -40.49 9.08
C GLY A 30 -27.23 -39.98 8.99
N ALA A 31 -26.73 -39.74 7.79
CA ALA A 31 -25.42 -39.14 7.54
C ALA A 31 -25.50 -38.06 6.44
N ILE A 32 -24.59 -37.09 6.49
CA ILE A 32 -24.38 -36.13 5.41
C ILE A 32 -22.96 -36.34 4.87
N ALA A 33 -22.80 -36.49 3.57
CA ALA A 33 -21.53 -36.63 2.93
C ALA A 33 -21.50 -35.77 1.65
N GLY A 34 -20.31 -35.42 1.16
CA GLY A 34 -20.15 -34.59 -0.03
C GLY A 34 -18.71 -34.24 -0.29
N THR A 35 -18.51 -33.29 -1.19
CA THR A 35 -17.19 -32.76 -1.53
C THR A 35 -17.14 -31.25 -1.26
N VAL A 36 -15.96 -30.77 -0.84
CA VAL A 36 -15.68 -29.34 -0.71
C VAL A 36 -14.61 -28.97 -1.74
N ARG A 37 -14.90 -27.99 -2.60
CA ARG A 37 -14.05 -27.58 -3.72
C ARG A 37 -13.84 -26.09 -3.72
N ASP A 38 -12.74 -25.65 -4.32
CA ASP A 38 -12.48 -24.25 -4.67
C ASP A 38 -13.42 -23.83 -5.82
N ALA A 39 -14.12 -22.73 -5.66
CA ALA A 39 -15.11 -22.26 -6.64
C ALA A 39 -14.47 -21.83 -7.97
N GLY A 40 -13.28 -21.20 -7.92
CA GLY A 40 -12.58 -20.75 -9.11
C GLY A 40 -11.76 -21.85 -9.77
N ALA A 41 -10.91 -22.52 -9.01
CA ALA A 41 -9.99 -23.55 -9.48
C ALA A 41 -10.64 -24.95 -9.61
N ARG A 42 -11.83 -25.15 -9.04
CA ARG A 42 -12.58 -26.42 -8.98
C ARG A 42 -11.81 -27.59 -8.35
N ARG A 43 -10.70 -27.32 -7.67
CA ARG A 43 -9.89 -28.33 -6.99
C ARG A 43 -10.51 -28.74 -5.65
N PRO A 44 -10.28 -30.00 -5.20
CA PRO A 44 -10.69 -30.41 -3.88
C PRO A 44 -9.97 -29.60 -2.79
N LEU A 45 -10.71 -29.21 -1.78
CA LEU A 45 -10.19 -28.48 -0.63
C LEU A 45 -10.00 -29.44 0.53
N LEU A 46 -8.73 -29.73 0.84
CA LEU A 46 -8.36 -30.49 2.02
C LEU A 46 -8.64 -29.67 3.26
N GLY A 47 -9.31 -30.31 4.26
CA GLY A 47 -9.47 -29.79 5.63
C GLY A 47 -10.47 -28.68 5.73
N ALA A 48 -11.40 -28.53 4.80
CA ALA A 48 -12.55 -27.72 5.04
C ALA A 48 -13.39 -28.33 6.17
N GLN A 49 -13.70 -27.55 7.18
CA GLN A 49 -14.56 -27.96 8.26
C GLN A 49 -16.03 -27.88 7.81
N VAL A 50 -16.73 -28.99 7.87
CA VAL A 50 -18.16 -29.05 7.59
C VAL A 50 -18.93 -29.36 8.88
N LEU A 51 -19.81 -28.44 9.27
CA LEU A 51 -20.60 -28.50 10.52
C LEU A 51 -22.08 -28.64 10.19
N VAL A 52 -22.76 -29.49 10.96
CA VAL A 52 -24.22 -29.65 10.94
C VAL A 52 -24.79 -29.04 12.21
N ASP A 53 -25.69 -28.05 12.07
CA ASP A 53 -26.30 -27.28 13.18
C ASP A 53 -25.28 -26.75 14.18
N ASP A 54 -24.08 -26.42 13.69
CA ASP A 54 -22.93 -25.94 14.48
C ASP A 54 -22.53 -26.89 15.66
N ARG A 55 -22.92 -28.16 15.60
CA ARG A 55 -22.71 -29.10 16.71
C ARG A 55 -21.91 -30.33 16.35
N ILE A 56 -22.18 -30.92 15.20
CA ILE A 56 -21.53 -32.15 14.71
C ILE A 56 -20.83 -31.80 13.39
N GLY A 57 -19.60 -32.25 13.20
CA GLY A 57 -18.85 -31.91 12.00
C GLY A 57 -17.91 -33.01 11.53
N ALA A 58 -17.40 -32.78 10.32
CA ALA A 58 -16.32 -33.53 9.71
C ALA A 58 -15.38 -32.58 9.00
N VAL A 59 -14.20 -33.05 8.68
CA VAL A 59 -13.20 -32.29 7.93
C VAL A 59 -12.99 -32.99 6.59
N SER A 60 -12.89 -32.24 5.49
CA SER A 60 -12.66 -32.80 4.15
C SER A 60 -11.24 -33.36 4.04
N ASP A 61 -11.11 -34.50 3.36
CA ASP A 61 -9.85 -35.18 3.08
C ASP A 61 -9.10 -34.56 1.87
N SER A 62 -8.01 -35.19 1.41
CA SER A 62 -7.20 -34.73 0.27
C SER A 62 -7.96 -34.73 -1.08
N LEU A 63 -9.05 -35.45 -1.18
CA LEU A 63 -9.97 -35.47 -2.32
C LEU A 63 -11.14 -34.50 -2.12
N GLY A 64 -11.12 -33.70 -1.06
CA GLY A 64 -12.19 -32.80 -0.68
C GLY A 64 -13.42 -33.51 -0.11
N GLN A 65 -13.38 -34.82 0.12
CA GLN A 65 -14.53 -35.59 0.57
C GLN A 65 -14.69 -35.45 2.09
N TYR A 66 -15.95 -35.40 2.53
CA TYR A 66 -16.28 -35.39 3.96
C TYR A 66 -17.50 -36.27 4.26
N ARG A 67 -17.63 -36.66 5.53
CA ARG A 67 -18.80 -37.44 6.00
C ARG A 67 -19.09 -37.16 7.45
N VAL A 68 -20.24 -36.54 7.71
CA VAL A 68 -20.79 -36.33 9.06
C VAL A 68 -21.74 -37.49 9.37
N ARG A 69 -21.47 -38.26 10.44
CA ARG A 69 -22.30 -39.41 10.89
C ARG A 69 -23.16 -38.99 12.09
N ALA A 70 -24.14 -39.79 12.40
CA ALA A 70 -25.04 -39.61 13.54
C ALA A 70 -25.81 -38.27 13.50
N VAL A 71 -26.28 -37.87 12.32
CA VAL A 71 -27.14 -36.70 12.16
C VAL A 71 -28.60 -37.10 12.41
N ARG A 72 -29.32 -36.41 13.26
CA ARG A 72 -30.72 -36.64 13.55
C ARG A 72 -31.57 -36.51 12.28
N THR A 73 -32.70 -37.20 12.23
CA THR A 73 -33.69 -37.00 11.15
C THR A 73 -34.33 -35.62 11.26
N GLY A 74 -34.44 -34.90 10.12
CA GLY A 74 -35.05 -33.56 10.07
C GLY A 74 -34.33 -32.64 9.13
N TRP A 75 -34.73 -31.39 9.19
CA TRP A 75 -34.06 -30.32 8.48
C TRP A 75 -32.83 -29.86 9.27
N HIS A 76 -31.71 -29.79 8.58
CA HIS A 76 -30.44 -29.42 9.14
C HIS A 76 -29.80 -28.32 8.29
N ARG A 77 -28.99 -27.54 8.97
CA ARG A 77 -28.12 -26.53 8.41
C ARG A 77 -26.70 -27.07 8.36
N VAL A 78 -26.08 -26.99 7.16
CA VAL A 78 -24.73 -27.52 6.96
C VAL A 78 -23.84 -26.40 6.47
N ALA A 79 -22.79 -26.08 7.23
CA ALA A 79 -21.82 -25.03 6.91
C ALA A 79 -20.46 -25.64 6.56
N ALA A 80 -19.86 -25.24 5.46
CA ALA A 80 -18.49 -25.58 5.11
C ALA A 80 -17.58 -24.35 5.24
N ARG A 81 -16.40 -24.54 5.86
CA ARG A 81 -15.46 -23.47 6.19
C ARG A 81 -14.04 -23.92 5.97
N LEU A 82 -13.19 -22.99 5.49
CA LEU A 82 -11.76 -23.20 5.32
C LEU A 82 -11.03 -21.87 5.47
N ILE A 83 -9.95 -21.84 6.25
CA ILE A 83 -9.12 -20.63 6.39
C ILE A 83 -8.57 -20.22 5.03
N GLY A 84 -8.69 -18.94 4.68
CA GLY A 84 -8.40 -18.44 3.35
C GLY A 84 -9.53 -18.62 2.33
N TYR A 85 -10.73 -19.07 2.78
CA TYR A 85 -11.90 -19.21 1.96
C TYR A 85 -13.14 -18.62 2.62
N ARG A 86 -14.05 -18.11 1.81
CA ARG A 86 -15.39 -17.71 2.27
C ARG A 86 -16.21 -18.95 2.63
N GLY A 87 -16.73 -18.99 3.86
CA GLY A 87 -17.61 -20.06 4.31
C GLY A 87 -18.93 -20.10 3.53
N VAL A 88 -19.42 -21.27 3.21
CA VAL A 88 -20.71 -21.50 2.53
C VAL A 88 -21.63 -22.29 3.42
N VAL A 89 -22.92 -21.94 3.42
CA VAL A 89 -23.95 -22.59 4.23
C VAL A 89 -25.09 -23.07 3.35
N LEU A 90 -25.56 -24.29 3.62
CA LEU A 90 -26.79 -24.86 3.08
C LEU A 90 -27.82 -24.93 4.20
N ASP A 91 -28.87 -24.12 4.17
CA ASP A 91 -29.85 -23.96 5.26
C ASP A 91 -30.95 -25.01 5.29
N SER A 92 -31.09 -25.88 4.28
CA SER A 92 -32.22 -26.77 4.13
C SER A 92 -31.80 -28.16 3.62
N VAL A 93 -31.02 -28.88 4.42
CA VAL A 93 -30.63 -30.26 4.15
C VAL A 93 -31.51 -31.21 4.96
N PHE A 94 -32.41 -31.94 4.30
CA PHE A 94 -33.30 -32.86 4.98
C PHE A 94 -32.67 -34.25 5.10
N VAL A 95 -32.38 -34.67 6.33
CA VAL A 95 -31.81 -35.98 6.66
C VAL A 95 -32.91 -36.97 6.99
N ARG A 96 -32.88 -38.13 6.32
CA ARG A 96 -33.77 -39.25 6.59
C ARG A 96 -33.04 -40.32 7.39
N ALA A 97 -33.80 -41.06 8.20
CA ALA A 97 -33.30 -42.19 8.98
C ALA A 97 -32.56 -43.21 8.09
N GLY A 98 -31.36 -43.59 8.49
CA GLY A 98 -30.53 -44.55 7.80
C GLY A 98 -29.99 -44.11 6.42
N ALA A 99 -30.32 -42.90 5.94
CA ALA A 99 -29.89 -42.41 4.65
C ALA A 99 -28.61 -41.56 4.76
N THR A 100 -27.80 -41.59 3.69
CA THR A 100 -26.71 -40.60 3.50
C THR A 100 -27.20 -39.59 2.47
N ILE A 101 -27.24 -38.31 2.87
CA ILE A 101 -27.61 -37.18 2.00
C ILE A 101 -26.36 -36.56 1.44
N THR A 102 -26.32 -36.24 0.16
CA THR A 102 -25.17 -35.55 -0.48
C THR A 102 -25.35 -34.06 -0.36
N ALA A 103 -24.30 -33.37 0.14
CA ALA A 103 -24.20 -31.92 0.19
C ALA A 103 -22.81 -31.50 -0.26
N ASP A 104 -22.69 -30.91 -1.44
CA ASP A 104 -21.42 -30.43 -2.00
C ASP A 104 -21.27 -28.94 -1.81
N PHE A 105 -20.02 -28.50 -1.53
CA PHE A 105 -19.68 -27.11 -1.30
C PHE A 105 -18.64 -26.63 -2.29
N SER A 106 -18.82 -25.39 -2.77
CA SER A 106 -17.83 -24.65 -3.54
C SER A 106 -17.46 -23.40 -2.73
N LEU A 107 -16.21 -23.33 -2.27
CA LEU A 107 -15.70 -22.21 -1.47
C LEU A 107 -14.86 -21.29 -2.34
N GLU A 108 -15.09 -19.98 -2.24
CA GLU A 108 -14.26 -18.96 -2.88
C GLU A 108 -13.06 -18.59 -2.01
N ALA A 109 -11.87 -18.44 -2.64
CA ALA A 109 -10.70 -17.95 -1.93
C ALA A 109 -10.94 -16.53 -1.39
N SER A 110 -10.63 -16.28 -0.14
CA SER A 110 -10.87 -15.02 0.54
C SER A 110 -9.63 -14.59 1.33
N ALA A 111 -9.18 -13.35 1.15
CA ALA A 111 -8.07 -12.76 1.86
C ALA A 111 -8.31 -12.61 3.37
N VAL A 112 -9.53 -12.74 3.82
CA VAL A 112 -9.88 -12.60 5.23
C VAL A 112 -10.08 -13.96 5.86
N GLU A 113 -9.35 -14.20 6.93
CA GLU A 113 -9.72 -15.21 7.89
C GLU A 113 -10.97 -14.72 8.64
N LEU A 114 -12.11 -14.93 8.03
CA LEU A 114 -13.37 -14.76 8.74
C LEU A 114 -13.46 -15.83 9.82
N ALA A 115 -13.76 -15.39 11.02
CA ALA A 115 -14.29 -16.29 12.03
C ALA A 115 -15.40 -17.15 11.41
N PRO A 116 -15.51 -18.39 11.82
CA PRO A 116 -16.57 -19.26 11.35
C PRO A 116 -17.91 -18.63 11.64
N LEU A 117 -18.56 -18.16 10.62
CA LEU A 117 -19.84 -17.49 10.71
C LEU A 117 -20.97 -18.46 10.46
N VAL A 118 -21.91 -18.48 11.36
CA VAL A 118 -23.18 -19.16 11.19
C VAL A 118 -24.20 -18.13 10.75
N VAL A 119 -24.63 -18.17 9.49
CA VAL A 119 -25.66 -17.29 8.93
C VAL A 119 -26.98 -18.03 8.79
N THR A 120 -28.08 -17.41 9.20
CA THR A 120 -29.44 -17.94 9.11
C THR A 120 -30.20 -17.51 7.85
N ALA A 121 -29.52 -16.96 6.85
CA ALA A 121 -30.09 -16.54 5.57
C ALA A 121 -29.16 -16.97 4.43
N PRO A 122 -29.60 -17.00 3.16
CA PRO A 122 -28.71 -17.26 2.04
C PRO A 122 -27.50 -16.33 2.11
N VAL A 123 -26.30 -16.91 1.97
CA VAL A 123 -25.05 -16.16 2.08
C VAL A 123 -25.02 -15.12 0.98
N ASP A 124 -25.11 -13.87 1.39
CA ASP A 124 -24.94 -12.75 0.51
C ASP A 124 -23.43 -12.43 0.40
N GLU A 125 -22.91 -12.43 -0.79
CA GLU A 125 -21.51 -12.13 -1.06
C GLU A 125 -21.12 -10.71 -0.62
N LEU A 126 -22.08 -9.79 -0.59
CA LEU A 126 -21.89 -8.39 -0.23
C LEU A 126 -21.85 -8.09 1.28
N LEU A 127 -22.47 -8.91 2.11
CA LEU A 127 -22.58 -8.65 3.54
C LEU A 127 -22.44 -9.92 4.39
N ASP A 128 -21.40 -9.96 5.18
CA ASP A 128 -21.34 -10.84 6.35
C ASP A 128 -22.05 -10.16 7.54
N PRO A 129 -23.25 -10.63 7.97
CA PRO A 129 -24.03 -9.93 8.99
C PRO A 129 -23.39 -9.94 10.37
N LEU A 130 -22.37 -10.77 10.62
CA LEU A 130 -21.72 -10.84 11.93
C LEU A 130 -20.21 -10.53 11.89
N ALA A 131 -19.68 -10.07 10.75
CA ALA A 131 -18.33 -9.58 10.68
C ALA A 131 -18.14 -8.40 11.62
N THR A 132 -17.17 -8.52 12.50
CA THR A 132 -16.82 -7.49 13.50
C THR A 132 -15.75 -6.52 13.02
N SER A 133 -15.21 -6.71 11.81
CA SER A 133 -14.19 -5.86 11.19
C SER A 133 -14.76 -4.95 10.10
N SER A 134 -14.13 -3.80 9.89
CA SER A 134 -14.36 -2.94 8.71
C SER A 134 -13.40 -3.28 7.62
N GLU A 135 -13.89 -4.02 6.64
CA GLU A 135 -13.15 -4.59 5.55
C GLU A 135 -13.73 -4.17 4.20
N GLN A 136 -12.86 -3.93 3.23
CA GLN A 136 -13.19 -3.70 1.82
C GLN A 136 -12.38 -4.65 0.95
N LYS A 137 -13.08 -5.46 0.17
CA LYS A 137 -12.49 -6.51 -0.66
C LYS A 137 -12.24 -6.03 -2.08
N ILE A 138 -11.17 -6.54 -2.67
CA ILE A 138 -10.75 -6.36 -4.05
C ILE A 138 -10.45 -7.73 -4.59
N SER A 139 -11.27 -8.22 -5.48
CA SER A 139 -11.10 -9.56 -6.07
C SER A 139 -10.10 -9.54 -7.22
N ALA A 140 -9.62 -10.72 -7.64
CA ALA A 140 -8.84 -10.88 -8.87
C ALA A 140 -9.59 -10.36 -10.12
N ALA A 141 -10.92 -10.46 -10.13
CA ALA A 141 -11.74 -9.88 -11.18
C ALA A 141 -11.71 -8.35 -11.17
N ASP A 142 -11.74 -7.72 -9.98
CA ASP A 142 -11.59 -6.27 -9.86
C ASP A 142 -10.27 -5.78 -10.44
N LEU A 143 -9.15 -6.45 -10.12
CA LEU A 143 -7.83 -6.09 -10.63
C LEU A 143 -7.72 -6.22 -12.16
N ARG A 144 -8.45 -7.16 -12.75
CA ARG A 144 -8.45 -7.36 -14.20
C ARG A 144 -9.42 -6.43 -14.93
N ASP A 145 -10.58 -6.17 -14.33
CA ASP A 145 -11.71 -5.54 -14.99
C ASP A 145 -11.81 -4.03 -14.70
N LEU A 146 -10.92 -3.50 -13.86
CA LEU A 146 -10.78 -2.07 -13.59
C LEU A 146 -9.53 -1.50 -14.28
N PRO A 147 -9.52 -0.20 -14.64
CA PRO A 147 -8.36 0.51 -15.12
C PRO A 147 -7.37 0.76 -13.97
N VAL A 148 -6.73 -0.30 -13.45
CA VAL A 148 -5.72 -0.27 -12.39
C VAL A 148 -4.53 -1.15 -12.81
N SER A 149 -3.31 -0.70 -12.54
CA SER A 149 -2.07 -1.39 -12.94
C SER A 149 -1.40 -2.12 -11.79
N SER A 150 -1.74 -1.79 -10.55
CA SER A 150 -1.12 -2.35 -9.35
C SER A 150 -2.13 -2.62 -8.24
N LEU A 151 -1.70 -3.37 -7.24
CA LEU A 151 -2.48 -3.61 -6.01
C LEU A 151 -2.75 -2.30 -5.25
N GLU A 152 -1.76 -1.42 -5.17
CA GLU A 152 -1.84 -0.16 -4.47
C GLU A 152 -2.88 0.77 -5.11
N GLU A 153 -2.90 0.87 -6.45
CA GLU A 153 -3.92 1.62 -7.17
C GLU A 153 -5.33 1.09 -6.89
N ALA A 154 -5.50 -0.23 -6.85
CA ALA A 154 -6.80 -0.83 -6.56
C ALA A 154 -7.25 -0.57 -5.12
N ILE A 155 -6.34 -0.64 -4.14
CA ILE A 155 -6.64 -0.34 -2.73
C ILE A 155 -6.96 1.14 -2.55
N ALA A 156 -6.33 2.04 -3.30
CA ALA A 156 -6.60 3.47 -3.26
C ALA A 156 -8.04 3.85 -3.71
N LEU A 157 -8.78 2.92 -4.33
CA LEU A 157 -10.21 3.08 -4.65
C LEU A 157 -11.14 2.82 -3.46
N SER A 158 -10.60 2.33 -2.33
CA SER A 158 -11.36 2.02 -1.13
C SER A 158 -11.72 3.27 -0.33
N ALA A 159 -12.85 3.26 0.38
CA ALA A 159 -13.19 4.34 1.32
C ALA A 159 -12.13 4.44 2.43
N GLY A 160 -11.80 5.66 2.82
CA GLY A 160 -10.79 5.95 3.85
C GLY A 160 -9.34 5.93 3.35
N SER A 161 -9.10 5.72 2.04
CA SER A 161 -7.77 5.77 1.44
C SER A 161 -7.47 7.15 0.86
N VAL A 162 -6.25 7.64 1.12
CA VAL A 162 -5.65 8.84 0.50
C VAL A 162 -4.23 8.43 0.07
N GLY A 163 -4.06 7.99 -1.17
CA GLY A 163 -2.83 7.32 -1.59
C GLY A 163 -2.57 6.07 -0.75
N THR A 164 -1.42 6.00 -0.09
CA THR A 164 -1.02 4.94 0.86
C THR A 164 -1.38 5.27 2.32
N SER A 165 -2.00 6.41 2.58
CA SER A 165 -2.52 6.77 3.90
C SER A 165 -3.95 6.24 4.09
N TYR A 166 -4.22 5.57 5.19
CA TYR A 166 -5.53 5.02 5.51
C TYR A 166 -6.10 5.69 6.76
N ARG A 167 -7.34 6.21 6.65
CA ARG A 167 -8.03 6.90 7.74
C ARG A 167 -7.16 7.94 8.45
N GLY A 168 -6.44 8.74 7.66
CA GLY A 168 -5.58 9.82 8.17
C GLY A 168 -4.38 9.34 9.00
N GLY A 169 -3.87 8.15 8.73
CA GLY A 169 -2.59 7.69 9.25
C GLY A 169 -1.43 8.24 8.44
N ARG A 170 -0.23 8.36 9.03
CA ARG A 170 1.00 8.68 8.32
C ARG A 170 1.40 7.53 7.39
N ILE A 171 2.15 7.83 6.35
CA ILE A 171 2.77 6.79 5.51
C ILE A 171 3.66 5.91 6.40
N GLY A 172 3.54 4.58 6.25
CA GLY A 172 4.25 3.62 7.10
C GLY A 172 3.49 3.16 8.36
N GLU A 173 2.30 3.72 8.64
CA GLU A 173 1.42 3.20 9.69
C GLU A 173 0.58 2.00 9.24
N GLU A 174 0.61 1.65 7.96
CA GLU A 174 -0.03 0.46 7.41
C GLU A 174 0.82 -0.80 7.61
N SER A 175 0.17 -1.96 7.52
CA SER A 175 0.81 -3.28 7.50
C SER A 175 0.28 -4.10 6.34
N PHE A 176 1.15 -4.89 5.73
CA PHE A 176 0.80 -5.83 4.67
C PHE A 176 0.92 -7.26 5.18
N ILE A 177 -0.09 -8.07 4.85
CA ILE A 177 -0.12 -9.50 5.14
C ILE A 177 -0.19 -10.23 3.80
N LEU A 178 0.75 -11.09 3.52
CA LEU A 178 0.78 -11.88 2.29
C LEU A 178 0.75 -13.37 2.61
N ASP A 179 -0.31 -14.05 2.20
CA ASP A 179 -0.58 -15.46 2.54
C ASP A 179 -0.44 -15.74 4.04
N GLY A 180 -0.90 -14.79 4.88
CA GLY A 180 -0.88 -14.87 6.34
C GLY A 180 0.45 -14.50 6.99
N LEU A 181 1.50 -14.17 6.23
CA LEU A 181 2.76 -13.65 6.76
C LEU A 181 2.78 -12.12 6.69
N GLY A 182 3.05 -11.45 7.82
CA GLY A 182 3.22 -10.01 7.84
C GLY A 182 4.50 -9.59 7.11
N ILE A 183 4.41 -8.56 6.28
CA ILE A 183 5.53 -7.95 5.54
C ILE A 183 5.45 -6.45 5.74
N LYS A 184 6.55 -5.84 6.14
CA LYS A 184 6.61 -4.40 6.30
C LYS A 184 8.03 -3.89 6.10
N ASN A 185 8.19 -2.88 5.24
CA ASN A 185 9.41 -2.09 5.22
C ASN A 185 9.43 -1.19 6.45
N GLN A 186 10.27 -1.50 7.41
CA GLN A 186 10.40 -0.75 8.67
C GLN A 186 11.60 0.19 8.67
N LEU A 187 12.37 0.24 7.60
CA LEU A 187 13.54 1.10 7.53
C LEU A 187 13.21 2.49 6.99
N ASP A 188 12.41 2.53 5.95
CA ASP A 188 12.09 3.75 5.20
C ASP A 188 10.65 3.65 4.68
N ALA A 189 9.72 4.05 5.52
CA ALA A 189 8.30 3.99 5.20
C ALA A 189 7.90 4.93 4.05
N ALA A 190 8.64 6.02 3.84
CA ALA A 190 8.37 6.98 2.77
C ALA A 190 8.53 6.37 1.37
N SER A 191 9.34 5.31 1.22
CA SER A 191 9.51 4.59 -0.04
C SER A 191 8.47 3.48 -0.28
N GLY A 192 7.45 3.38 0.56
CA GLY A 192 6.35 2.42 0.50
C GLY A 192 6.44 1.30 1.53
N GLY A 193 5.31 1.04 2.21
CA GLY A 193 5.24 0.08 3.32
C GLY A 193 5.42 -1.37 2.90
N LEU A 194 5.03 -1.77 1.68
CA LEU A 194 5.21 -3.15 1.19
C LEU A 194 6.67 -3.42 0.80
N GLY A 195 7.36 -2.48 0.17
CA GLY A 195 8.76 -2.60 -0.22
C GLY A 195 9.08 -3.63 -1.30
N LEU A 196 8.08 -4.17 -1.99
CA LEU A 196 8.17 -5.06 -3.15
C LEU A 196 6.90 -4.93 -4.01
N ARG A 197 6.93 -5.41 -5.25
CA ARG A 197 5.76 -5.47 -6.14
C ARG A 197 5.37 -6.92 -6.39
N ILE A 198 4.08 -7.19 -6.37
CA ILE A 198 3.52 -8.51 -6.65
C ILE A 198 2.86 -8.44 -8.03
N PRO A 199 3.17 -9.36 -8.97
CA PRO A 199 2.45 -9.42 -10.24
C PRO A 199 0.94 -9.45 -10.00
N PRO A 200 0.14 -8.53 -10.58
CA PRO A 200 -1.31 -8.50 -10.37
C PRO A 200 -2.02 -9.84 -10.70
N ASP A 201 -1.51 -10.55 -11.70
CA ASP A 201 -2.02 -11.86 -12.09
C ASP A 201 -1.75 -12.98 -11.06
N MET A 202 -0.92 -12.74 -10.05
CA MET A 202 -0.69 -13.65 -8.92
C MET A 202 -1.74 -13.50 -7.81
N LEU A 203 -2.48 -12.39 -7.81
CA LEU A 203 -3.42 -12.04 -6.75
C LEU A 203 -4.73 -12.83 -6.90
N GLY A 204 -5.18 -13.48 -5.85
CA GLY A 204 -6.49 -14.10 -5.72
C GLY A 204 -7.51 -13.11 -5.18
N GLU A 205 -7.20 -12.52 -4.04
CA GLU A 205 -8.01 -11.48 -3.37
C GLU A 205 -7.09 -10.59 -2.57
N ALA A 206 -7.43 -9.33 -2.47
CA ALA A 206 -6.86 -8.41 -1.49
C ALA A 206 -7.97 -7.79 -0.67
N SER A 207 -7.68 -7.38 0.56
CA SER A 207 -8.63 -6.64 1.37
C SER A 207 -7.94 -5.55 2.18
N LEU A 208 -8.60 -4.40 2.25
CA LEU A 208 -8.24 -3.34 3.15
C LEU A 208 -9.09 -3.44 4.42
N VAL A 209 -8.44 -3.72 5.54
CA VAL A 209 -9.07 -3.71 6.87
C VAL A 209 -8.61 -2.45 7.59
N THR A 210 -9.56 -1.59 7.96
CA THR A 210 -9.25 -0.29 8.57
C THR A 210 -9.57 -0.23 10.07
N ASN A 211 -10.35 -1.20 10.58
CA ASN A 211 -10.59 -1.37 12.01
C ASN A 211 -11.11 -2.79 12.34
N GLY A 212 -11.14 -3.14 13.62
CA GLY A 212 -11.56 -4.46 14.06
C GLY A 212 -10.55 -5.55 13.71
N PHE A 213 -9.25 -5.20 13.58
CA PHE A 213 -8.21 -6.19 13.28
C PHE A 213 -8.16 -7.26 14.35
N SER A 214 -8.06 -8.52 13.93
CA SER A 214 -7.75 -9.63 14.83
C SER A 214 -6.47 -9.36 15.63
N ALA A 215 -6.40 -9.83 16.88
CA ALA A 215 -5.22 -9.74 17.74
C ALA A 215 -4.00 -10.46 17.13
N ARG A 216 -4.21 -11.36 16.18
CA ARG A 216 -3.16 -12.02 15.40
C ARG A 216 -2.25 -11.01 14.69
N TYR A 217 -2.81 -9.90 14.21
CA TYR A 217 -2.08 -8.93 13.41
C TYR A 217 -1.63 -7.75 14.26
N GLY A 218 -0.38 -7.33 14.05
CA GLY A 218 0.25 -6.20 14.72
C GLY A 218 0.96 -5.27 13.75
N GLN A 219 1.72 -4.32 14.28
CA GLN A 219 2.54 -3.38 13.53
C GLN A 219 1.76 -2.50 12.53
N ALA A 220 0.50 -2.19 12.85
CA ALA A 220 -0.36 -1.30 12.07
C ALA A 220 -1.08 -0.32 13.00
N LEU A 221 -1.08 0.97 12.66
CA LEU A 221 -1.82 2.01 13.37
C LEU A 221 -3.00 2.54 12.56
N SER A 222 -2.98 2.40 11.21
CA SER A 222 -3.96 3.03 10.34
C SER A 222 -4.77 2.04 9.50
N GLY A 223 -4.14 1.03 8.94
CA GLY A 223 -4.77 0.05 8.07
C GLY A 223 -3.94 -1.20 7.88
N MET A 224 -4.59 -2.28 7.51
CA MET A 224 -3.96 -3.55 7.17
C MET A 224 -4.43 -3.97 5.79
N VAL A 225 -3.50 -4.21 4.90
CA VAL A 225 -3.74 -4.78 3.58
C VAL A 225 -3.44 -6.27 3.63
N ASN A 226 -4.47 -7.09 3.53
CA ASN A 226 -4.32 -8.53 3.51
C ASN A 226 -4.46 -9.04 2.08
N VAL A 227 -3.49 -9.80 1.62
CA VAL A 227 -3.35 -10.29 0.25
C VAL A 227 -3.26 -11.81 0.27
N VAL A 228 -4.11 -12.45 -0.49
CA VAL A 228 -4.04 -13.89 -0.74
C VAL A 228 -3.69 -14.11 -2.20
N THR A 229 -2.64 -14.87 -2.43
CA THR A 229 -2.24 -15.25 -3.79
C THR A 229 -3.07 -16.42 -4.30
N LEU A 230 -3.17 -16.54 -5.62
CA LEU A 230 -3.87 -17.63 -6.27
C LEU A 230 -3.30 -18.98 -5.84
N ASP A 231 -4.16 -19.97 -5.73
CA ASP A 231 -3.80 -21.37 -5.56
C ASP A 231 -3.87 -22.11 -6.90
N PRO A 232 -3.07 -23.17 -7.10
CA PRO A 232 -3.07 -23.94 -8.36
C PRO A 232 -4.41 -24.59 -8.67
N GLY A 233 -4.84 -24.52 -9.93
CA GLY A 233 -6.05 -25.18 -10.43
C GLY A 233 -5.90 -26.67 -10.65
N GLU A 234 -7.02 -27.39 -10.83
CA GLU A 234 -7.05 -28.82 -11.21
C GLU A 234 -6.59 -29.09 -12.65
N ARG A 235 -6.61 -28.06 -13.49
CA ARG A 235 -6.18 -28.09 -14.90
C ARG A 235 -5.26 -26.92 -15.16
N TRP A 236 -4.40 -27.07 -16.16
CA TRP A 236 -3.59 -25.95 -16.62
C TRP A 236 -4.49 -24.86 -17.18
N GLN A 237 -4.26 -23.66 -16.70
CA GLN A 237 -4.87 -22.41 -17.13
C GLN A 237 -3.77 -21.36 -17.24
N GLY A 238 -3.91 -20.47 -18.20
CA GLY A 238 -2.94 -19.41 -18.36
C GLY A 238 -3.56 -18.13 -18.86
N ARG A 239 -2.83 -17.07 -18.69
CA ARG A 239 -3.07 -15.75 -19.28
C ARG A 239 -1.77 -15.19 -19.80
N SER A 240 -1.79 -14.65 -21.02
CA SER A 240 -0.73 -13.81 -21.56
C SER A 240 -1.36 -12.52 -22.03
N ALA A 241 -0.80 -11.38 -21.67
CA ALA A 241 -1.28 -10.06 -22.09
C ALA A 241 -0.12 -9.16 -22.45
N ILE A 242 -0.31 -8.39 -23.50
CA ILE A 242 0.58 -7.31 -23.96
C ILE A 242 -0.24 -6.03 -23.93
N GLU A 243 0.36 -4.95 -23.43
CA GLU A 243 -0.24 -3.62 -23.35
C GLU A 243 0.78 -2.58 -23.81
N THR A 244 0.36 -1.61 -24.64
CA THR A 244 1.23 -0.55 -25.16
C THR A 244 0.43 0.70 -25.49
N ASP A 245 1.07 1.88 -25.43
CA ASP A 245 0.54 3.16 -25.88
C ASP A 245 1.10 3.63 -27.21
N ARG A 246 2.12 2.93 -27.75
CA ARG A 246 2.82 3.27 -29.00
C ARG A 246 1.91 3.52 -30.22
N PRO A 247 0.77 2.80 -30.45
CA PRO A 247 -0.06 3.00 -31.61
C PRO A 247 -0.72 4.38 -31.71
N PHE A 248 -0.81 5.12 -30.60
CA PHE A 248 -1.54 6.38 -30.55
C PHE A 248 -0.70 7.60 -30.97
N GLY A 249 0.63 7.52 -30.82
CA GLY A 249 1.57 8.58 -31.24
C GLY A 249 1.35 9.92 -30.53
N GLY A 250 2.23 10.87 -30.78
CA GLY A 250 2.14 12.24 -30.26
C GLY A 250 2.01 12.26 -28.75
N GLY A 251 1.26 13.20 -28.18
CA GLY A 251 1.04 13.36 -26.73
C GLY A 251 0.28 12.25 -26.03
N LEU A 252 0.11 11.08 -26.65
CA LEU A 252 -0.48 9.87 -26.04
C LEU A 252 0.51 8.70 -26.00
N ASP A 253 1.68 8.84 -26.62
CA ASP A 253 2.78 7.86 -26.58
C ASP A 253 3.77 8.27 -25.50
N HIS A 254 3.66 7.69 -24.32
CA HIS A 254 4.63 7.86 -23.21
C HIS A 254 5.63 6.71 -23.14
N GLY A 255 5.61 5.85 -24.15
CA GLY A 255 6.53 4.76 -24.30
C GLY A 255 6.29 3.58 -23.39
N LEU A 256 5.02 3.30 -23.07
CA LEU A 256 4.66 2.13 -22.28
C LEU A 256 4.68 0.86 -23.14
N ASP A 257 5.41 -0.14 -22.68
CA ASP A 257 5.32 -1.52 -23.11
C ASP A 257 5.23 -2.44 -21.89
N ARG A 258 4.22 -3.31 -21.84
CA ARG A 258 4.01 -4.25 -20.73
C ARG A 258 3.74 -5.65 -21.25
N LEU A 259 4.36 -6.63 -20.61
CA LEU A 259 4.09 -8.06 -20.80
C LEU A 259 3.74 -8.69 -19.46
N ALA A 260 2.52 -9.21 -19.35
CA ALA A 260 2.06 -9.97 -18.19
C ALA A 260 1.73 -11.40 -18.59
N MET A 261 2.25 -12.37 -17.85
CA MET A 261 2.00 -13.79 -18.10
C MET A 261 1.74 -14.50 -16.78
N ARG A 262 0.78 -15.44 -16.82
CA ARG A 262 0.50 -16.36 -15.72
C ARG A 262 0.23 -17.76 -16.25
N ALA A 263 0.75 -18.75 -15.53
CA ALA A 263 0.38 -20.16 -15.72
C ALA A 263 0.05 -20.76 -14.35
N ASN A 264 -1.04 -21.50 -14.26
CA ASN A 264 -1.40 -22.24 -13.06
C ASN A 264 -1.95 -23.62 -13.42
N GLY A 265 -1.59 -24.64 -12.63
CA GLY A 265 -2.09 -25.98 -12.85
C GLY A 265 -1.34 -27.05 -12.06
N PRO A 266 -1.72 -28.32 -12.24
CA PRO A 266 -1.10 -29.44 -11.57
C PRO A 266 0.24 -29.83 -12.24
N ILE A 267 1.31 -30.02 -11.42
CA ILE A 267 2.57 -30.65 -11.89
C ILE A 267 2.43 -32.18 -11.86
N THR A 268 1.89 -32.70 -10.76
CA THR A 268 1.58 -34.13 -10.55
C THR A 268 0.28 -34.25 -9.76
N LYS A 269 -0.18 -35.48 -9.48
CA LYS A 269 -1.36 -35.69 -8.63
C LYS A 269 -1.17 -35.04 -7.26
N GLY A 270 -1.99 -34.02 -7.00
CA GLY A 270 -2.01 -33.27 -5.75
C GLY A 270 -1.00 -32.13 -5.64
N VAL A 271 0.10 -32.12 -6.41
CA VAL A 271 1.08 -31.02 -6.41
C VAL A 271 0.74 -30.02 -7.51
N GLY A 272 0.58 -28.77 -7.16
CA GLY A 272 0.22 -27.72 -8.10
C GLY A 272 1.15 -26.50 -8.04
N LEU A 273 1.27 -25.79 -9.15
CA LEU A 273 2.09 -24.59 -9.34
C LEU A 273 1.24 -23.44 -9.87
N VAL A 274 1.48 -22.26 -9.33
CA VAL A 274 1.14 -20.98 -9.96
C VAL A 274 2.41 -20.20 -10.18
N ALA A 275 2.61 -19.63 -11.35
CA ALA A 275 3.70 -18.73 -11.66
C ALA A 275 3.19 -17.55 -12.47
N ALA A 276 3.68 -16.36 -12.18
CA ALA A 276 3.35 -15.14 -12.90
C ALA A 276 4.57 -14.24 -13.05
N ILE A 277 4.63 -13.54 -14.18
CA ILE A 277 5.59 -12.48 -14.46
C ILE A 277 4.85 -11.24 -14.92
N ASP A 278 5.40 -10.05 -14.62
CA ASP A 278 4.91 -8.75 -15.06
C ASP A 278 6.12 -7.86 -15.35
N LEU A 279 6.35 -7.57 -16.63
CA LEU A 279 7.45 -6.78 -17.13
C LEU A 279 6.88 -5.48 -17.70
N VAL A 280 7.43 -4.35 -17.28
CA VAL A 280 6.97 -3.02 -17.71
C VAL A 280 8.17 -2.18 -18.09
N GLY A 281 8.15 -1.58 -19.28
CA GLY A 281 9.07 -0.54 -19.72
C GLY A 281 8.32 0.75 -20.03
N ARG A 282 8.91 1.89 -19.70
CA ARG A 282 8.35 3.22 -19.97
C ARG A 282 9.46 4.18 -20.36
N LEU A 283 9.22 5.02 -21.36
CA LEU A 283 10.12 6.13 -21.68
C LEU A 283 9.90 7.32 -20.75
N ASP A 284 8.66 7.50 -20.28
CA ASP A 284 8.30 8.46 -19.26
C ASP A 284 7.53 7.73 -18.14
N ASP A 285 8.18 7.53 -16.98
CA ASP A 285 7.61 6.74 -15.88
C ASP A 285 6.54 7.52 -15.11
N ASP A 286 6.65 8.85 -15.06
CA ASP A 286 5.73 9.74 -14.34
C ASP A 286 5.35 10.97 -15.20
N PRO A 287 4.59 10.77 -16.27
CA PRO A 287 4.21 11.86 -17.17
C PRO A 287 3.31 12.88 -16.47
N VAL A 288 3.59 14.17 -16.71
CA VAL A 288 2.89 15.30 -16.08
C VAL A 288 2.11 16.11 -17.11
N ASN A 289 0.90 16.57 -16.75
CA ASN A 289 0.05 17.41 -17.60
C ASN A 289 0.40 18.90 -17.44
N ALA A 290 1.68 19.22 -17.47
CA ALA A 290 2.16 20.59 -17.38
C ALA A 290 1.89 21.36 -18.69
N PRO A 291 1.80 22.70 -18.65
CA PRO A 291 1.88 23.51 -19.87
C PRO A 291 3.20 23.26 -20.60
N PRO A 292 3.24 23.33 -21.94
CA PRO A 292 4.47 23.24 -22.68
C PRO A 292 5.47 24.32 -22.23
N PRO A 293 6.78 24.04 -22.23
CA PRO A 293 7.78 25.03 -21.86
C PRO A 293 7.87 26.14 -22.90
N ASP A 294 7.99 27.37 -22.43
CA ASP A 294 8.13 28.54 -23.32
C ASP A 294 9.55 28.67 -23.88
N ASN A 295 10.53 27.94 -23.33
CA ASN A 295 11.92 28.03 -23.72
C ASN A 295 12.26 27.07 -24.85
N PRO A 296 12.67 27.57 -26.07
CA PRO A 296 13.00 26.72 -27.20
C PRO A 296 14.26 25.87 -27.02
N LEU A 297 15.06 26.14 -25.99
CA LEU A 297 16.25 25.35 -25.65
C LEU A 297 16.00 24.33 -24.57
N ASP A 298 14.78 24.26 -24.06
CA ASP A 298 14.40 23.22 -23.09
C ASP A 298 14.47 21.84 -23.79
N PRO A 299 15.17 20.85 -23.24
CA PRO A 299 15.24 19.50 -23.79
C PRO A 299 13.87 18.88 -24.08
N ARG A 300 12.84 19.25 -23.33
CA ARG A 300 11.45 18.79 -23.56
C ARG A 300 10.85 19.28 -24.85
N THR A 301 11.35 20.37 -25.46
CA THR A 301 10.84 20.85 -26.76
C THR A 301 11.22 19.93 -27.92
N GLN A 302 12.23 19.06 -27.75
CA GLN A 302 12.62 18.06 -28.74
C GLN A 302 11.68 16.86 -28.75
N GLN A 303 11.11 16.52 -27.59
CA GLN A 303 10.03 15.55 -27.39
C GLN A 303 9.01 16.16 -26.43
N PRO A 304 8.13 17.05 -26.90
CA PRO A 304 7.31 17.91 -26.02
C PRO A 304 6.40 17.16 -25.08
N ASP A 305 6.14 15.90 -25.35
CA ASP A 305 5.21 15.05 -24.61
C ASP A 305 5.89 14.11 -23.61
N LEU A 306 7.25 14.05 -23.57
CA LEU A 306 8.03 13.19 -22.71
C LEU A 306 9.00 14.01 -21.84
N LEU A 307 9.09 13.66 -20.55
CA LEU A 307 10.16 14.18 -19.69
C LEU A 307 11.48 13.50 -20.06
N PRO A 308 12.55 14.25 -20.31
CA PRO A 308 13.85 13.67 -20.55
C PRO A 308 14.39 13.03 -19.26
N HIS A 309 15.19 12.00 -19.37
CA HIS A 309 15.78 11.29 -18.22
C HIS A 309 14.75 10.90 -17.15
N ASN A 310 13.57 10.40 -17.58
CA ASN A 310 12.46 10.00 -16.71
C ASN A 310 11.92 8.61 -17.05
N SER A 311 12.74 7.76 -17.59
CA SER A 311 12.36 6.42 -18.01
C SER A 311 12.46 5.40 -16.87
N GLY A 312 11.71 4.32 -16.97
CA GLY A 312 11.72 3.26 -15.98
C GLY A 312 11.47 1.86 -16.53
N GLU A 313 11.98 0.86 -15.84
CA GLU A 313 11.73 -0.56 -16.09
C GLU A 313 11.35 -1.28 -14.78
N GLN A 314 10.43 -2.20 -14.88
CA GLN A 314 9.97 -3.01 -13.76
C GLN A 314 9.94 -4.48 -14.14
N TRP A 315 10.46 -5.32 -13.26
CA TRP A 315 10.55 -6.76 -13.42
C TRP A 315 9.99 -7.42 -12.18
N ASN A 316 8.84 -8.06 -12.34
CA ASN A 316 8.18 -8.71 -11.22
C ASN A 316 7.92 -10.16 -11.57
N GLY A 317 8.36 -11.08 -10.72
CA GLY A 317 8.12 -12.51 -10.86
C GLY A 317 7.66 -13.12 -9.56
N ALA A 318 6.67 -14.00 -9.62
CA ALA A 318 6.20 -14.72 -8.44
C ALA A 318 5.85 -16.17 -8.78
N ALA A 319 6.06 -17.08 -7.82
CA ALA A 319 5.67 -18.47 -7.95
C ALA A 319 5.18 -19.03 -6.61
N LYS A 320 4.16 -19.90 -6.67
CA LYS A 320 3.60 -20.60 -5.51
C LYS A 320 3.46 -22.08 -5.81
N LEU A 321 4.07 -22.91 -4.98
CA LEU A 321 3.98 -24.35 -5.01
C LEU A 321 3.11 -24.83 -3.85
N VAL A 322 2.15 -25.71 -4.13
CA VAL A 322 1.29 -26.34 -3.14
C VAL A 322 1.49 -27.84 -3.18
N VAL A 323 1.93 -28.40 -2.04
CA VAL A 323 2.25 -29.82 -1.88
C VAL A 323 1.42 -30.40 -0.73
N PRO A 324 0.42 -31.21 -0.97
CA PRO A 324 -0.23 -32.00 0.07
C PRO A 324 0.72 -33.14 0.51
N LEU A 325 1.20 -33.06 1.73
CA LEU A 325 2.09 -34.06 2.33
C LEU A 325 1.30 -35.27 2.88
N SER A 326 0.09 -35.01 3.34
CA SER A 326 -0.85 -36.03 3.80
C SER A 326 -2.30 -35.54 3.69
N SER A 327 -3.27 -36.35 4.08
CA SER A 327 -4.70 -35.94 4.15
C SER A 327 -4.95 -34.80 5.17
N SER A 328 -4.01 -34.55 6.07
CA SER A 328 -4.14 -33.54 7.13
C SER A 328 -3.05 -32.47 7.07
N THR A 329 -2.11 -32.56 6.16
CA THR A 329 -0.92 -31.70 6.11
C THR A 329 -0.67 -31.17 4.72
N VAL A 330 -0.58 -29.83 4.58
CA VAL A 330 -0.27 -29.17 3.31
C VAL A 330 0.91 -28.23 3.52
N LEU A 331 1.89 -28.30 2.63
CA LEU A 331 2.98 -27.35 2.51
C LEU A 331 2.72 -26.42 1.34
N ARG A 332 2.81 -25.10 1.57
CA ARG A 332 2.80 -24.06 0.53
C ARG A 332 4.14 -23.33 0.57
N VAL A 333 4.76 -23.16 -0.58
CA VAL A 333 5.97 -22.34 -0.71
C VAL A 333 5.68 -21.25 -1.73
N PHE A 334 5.87 -20.02 -1.33
CA PHE A 334 5.66 -18.84 -2.17
C PHE A 334 6.95 -18.04 -2.25
N GLY A 335 7.30 -17.60 -3.47
CA GLY A 335 8.42 -16.69 -3.70
C GLY A 335 8.00 -15.54 -4.61
N VAL A 336 8.53 -14.34 -4.34
CA VAL A 336 8.41 -13.18 -5.22
C VAL A 336 9.74 -12.46 -5.30
N HIS A 337 10.08 -12.03 -6.51
CA HIS A 337 11.17 -11.13 -6.84
C HIS A 337 10.60 -9.92 -7.57
N SER A 338 11.01 -8.73 -7.16
CA SER A 338 10.66 -7.48 -7.84
C SER A 338 11.87 -6.58 -7.96
N GLU A 339 12.04 -5.96 -9.12
CA GLU A 339 13.06 -4.95 -9.36
C GLU A 339 12.42 -3.79 -10.13
N ASP A 340 12.63 -2.57 -9.65
CA ASP A 340 12.12 -1.31 -10.22
C ASP A 340 13.33 -0.38 -10.40
N GLN A 341 13.62 0.00 -11.64
CA GLN A 341 14.72 0.87 -12.01
C GLN A 341 14.18 2.10 -12.71
N ARG A 342 14.61 3.31 -12.29
CA ARG A 342 14.14 4.58 -12.87
C ARG A 342 15.26 5.57 -13.00
N LEU A 343 15.18 6.34 -14.05
CA LEU A 343 15.83 7.64 -14.14
C LEU A 343 14.90 8.68 -13.51
N LEU A 344 15.47 9.63 -12.81
CA LEU A 344 14.72 10.68 -12.11
C LEU A 344 15.08 12.03 -12.75
N TYR A 345 14.12 12.61 -13.46
CA TYR A 345 14.32 13.95 -14.00
C TYR A 345 14.39 14.99 -12.88
N ASP A 346 15.50 15.70 -12.80
CA ASP A 346 15.67 16.85 -11.91
C ASP A 346 15.84 18.12 -12.77
N PRO A 347 14.91 19.10 -12.65
CA PRO A 347 14.99 20.36 -13.41
C PRO A 347 16.29 21.11 -13.22
N ALA A 348 16.99 20.96 -12.10
CA ALA A 348 18.29 21.58 -11.88
C ALA A 348 19.36 21.10 -12.86
N PHE A 349 19.26 19.83 -13.32
CA PHE A 349 20.19 19.24 -14.28
C PHE A 349 19.64 19.21 -15.72
N LYS A 350 18.65 20.04 -16.06
CA LYS A 350 18.03 19.94 -17.40
C LYS A 350 18.99 20.17 -18.58
N TYR A 351 20.13 20.83 -18.36
CA TYR A 351 21.21 21.02 -19.34
C TYR A 351 22.39 20.08 -19.15
N ALA A 352 22.34 19.22 -18.14
CA ALA A 352 23.36 18.24 -17.80
C ALA A 352 22.70 16.94 -17.29
N LEU A 353 21.83 16.36 -18.11
CA LEU A 353 20.93 15.25 -17.75
C LEU A 353 21.70 14.01 -17.25
N ASP A 354 22.93 13.80 -17.67
CA ASP A 354 23.78 12.69 -17.22
C ASP A 354 24.09 12.74 -15.73
N PHE A 355 23.88 13.90 -15.09
CA PHE A 355 24.04 14.09 -13.66
C PHE A 355 22.70 13.99 -12.90
N SER A 356 21.58 13.91 -13.57
CA SER A 356 20.31 13.57 -12.93
C SER A 356 20.37 12.18 -12.31
N PRO A 357 19.80 11.98 -11.10
CA PRO A 357 19.96 10.71 -10.41
C PRO A 357 19.15 9.57 -11.04
N ALA A 358 19.61 8.37 -10.80
CA ALA A 358 18.88 7.12 -11.04
C ALA A 358 18.54 6.45 -9.71
N GLN A 359 17.51 5.61 -9.72
CA GLN A 359 17.07 4.85 -8.56
C GLN A 359 16.82 3.41 -8.92
N ARG A 360 17.18 2.50 -8.02
CA ARG A 360 16.83 1.09 -8.10
C ARG A 360 16.24 0.61 -6.77
N LEU A 361 15.09 -0.02 -6.84
CA LEU A 361 14.44 -0.69 -5.72
C LEU A 361 14.31 -2.17 -6.03
N ARG A 362 14.81 -3.02 -5.14
CA ARG A 362 14.69 -4.48 -5.24
C ARG A 362 13.99 -5.04 -4.02
N GLY A 363 13.06 -5.97 -4.24
CA GLY A 363 12.37 -6.71 -3.19
C GLY A 363 12.38 -8.21 -3.45
N ASP A 364 12.79 -9.00 -2.47
CA ASP A 364 12.80 -10.46 -2.52
C ASP A 364 12.03 -11.01 -1.31
N LEU A 365 11.12 -11.94 -1.53
CA LEU A 365 10.41 -12.66 -0.47
C LEU A 365 10.36 -14.15 -0.78
N VAL A 366 10.65 -14.96 0.22
CA VAL A 366 10.32 -16.38 0.22
C VAL A 366 9.54 -16.69 1.49
N ASN A 367 8.41 -17.37 1.36
CA ASN A 367 7.52 -17.76 2.46
C ASN A 367 7.17 -19.25 2.34
N GLY A 368 7.46 -20.03 3.40
CA GLY A 368 7.00 -21.39 3.58
C GLY A 368 5.87 -21.43 4.61
N HIS A 369 4.76 -22.08 4.26
CA HIS A 369 3.59 -22.25 5.13
C HIS A 369 3.24 -23.73 5.23
N LEU A 370 3.44 -24.28 6.41
CA LEU A 370 3.02 -25.64 6.77
C LEU A 370 1.72 -25.57 7.57
N GLN A 371 0.66 -26.15 7.04
CA GLN A 371 -0.63 -26.23 7.70
C GLN A 371 -0.88 -27.69 8.10
N VAL A 372 -1.14 -27.90 9.38
CA VAL A 372 -1.46 -29.22 9.95
C VAL A 372 -2.84 -29.17 10.60
N ARG A 373 -3.65 -30.17 10.38
CA ARG A 373 -4.99 -30.30 10.96
C ARG A 373 -5.14 -31.62 11.67
N THR A 374 -5.88 -31.60 12.75
CA THR A 374 -6.28 -32.85 13.40
C THR A 374 -7.19 -33.67 12.49
N ALA A 375 -7.16 -34.99 12.67
CA ALA A 375 -8.05 -35.88 11.92
C ALA A 375 -9.53 -35.48 12.08
N ALA A 376 -10.33 -35.70 11.03
CA ALA A 376 -11.77 -35.38 11.03
C ALA A 376 -12.58 -36.05 12.14
N THR A 377 -12.03 -37.13 12.72
CA THR A 377 -12.65 -37.88 13.83
C THR A 377 -12.19 -37.43 15.23
N SER A 378 -11.30 -36.41 15.29
CA SER A 378 -10.78 -35.91 16.56
C SER A 378 -11.86 -35.20 17.38
N SER A 379 -11.92 -35.49 18.66
CA SER A 379 -12.71 -34.71 19.63
C SER A 379 -12.17 -33.30 19.84
N PHE A 380 -10.95 -33.02 19.33
CA PHE A 380 -10.26 -31.73 19.42
C PHE A 380 -9.93 -31.24 18.02
N PRO A 381 -10.82 -30.48 17.36
CA PRO A 381 -10.53 -29.87 16.06
C PRO A 381 -9.53 -28.72 16.23
N VAL A 382 -8.28 -28.97 15.86
CA VAL A 382 -7.19 -27.95 15.88
C VAL A 382 -6.60 -27.80 14.48
N ILE A 383 -6.37 -26.57 14.09
CA ILE A 383 -5.58 -26.21 12.91
C ILE A 383 -4.32 -25.50 13.42
N VAL A 384 -3.16 -25.97 12.99
CA VAL A 384 -1.87 -25.35 13.31
C VAL A 384 -1.25 -24.89 12.02
N ASP A 385 -0.90 -23.63 11.97
CA ASP A 385 -0.21 -22.97 10.86
C ASP A 385 1.19 -22.56 11.32
N LEU A 386 2.22 -23.13 10.71
CA LEU A 386 3.60 -22.70 10.88
C LEU A 386 4.05 -21.98 9.61
N ARG A 387 4.49 -20.73 9.76
CA ARG A 387 5.01 -19.91 8.67
C ARG A 387 6.44 -19.51 8.96
N ALA A 388 7.29 -19.60 7.94
CA ALA A 388 8.66 -19.13 7.97
C ALA A 388 8.92 -18.34 6.70
N GLY A 389 9.34 -17.09 6.84
CA GLY A 389 9.59 -16.22 5.71
C GLY A 389 10.88 -15.43 5.85
N ARG A 390 11.49 -15.14 4.69
CA ARG A 390 12.59 -14.20 4.58
C ARG A 390 12.24 -13.13 3.56
N PHE A 391 12.26 -11.89 4.01
CA PHE A 391 12.05 -10.69 3.19
C PHE A 391 13.36 -9.90 3.14
N VAL A 392 13.72 -9.40 1.96
CA VAL A 392 14.87 -8.52 1.75
C VAL A 392 14.43 -7.40 0.83
N ARG A 393 14.74 -6.18 1.21
CA ARG A 393 14.56 -4.98 0.39
C ARG A 393 15.90 -4.27 0.28
N GLU A 394 16.23 -3.82 -0.93
CA GLU A 394 17.40 -3.00 -1.22
C GLU A 394 16.98 -1.76 -2.01
N PHE A 395 17.42 -0.61 -1.58
CA PHE A 395 17.24 0.67 -2.24
C PHE A 395 18.59 1.26 -2.57
N LEU A 396 18.74 1.80 -3.77
CA LEU A 396 19.94 2.47 -4.24
C LEU A 396 19.54 3.69 -5.07
N ARG A 397 20.14 4.83 -4.79
CA ARG A 397 19.99 6.07 -5.54
C ARG A 397 21.37 6.70 -5.75
N GLY A 398 21.61 7.24 -6.93
CA GLY A 398 22.83 7.92 -7.28
C GLY A 398 22.88 8.18 -8.79
N GLN A 399 24.02 8.58 -9.30
CA GLN A 399 24.20 8.81 -10.74
C GLN A 399 24.48 7.49 -11.46
N LEU A 400 23.97 7.37 -12.70
CA LEU A 400 24.33 6.27 -13.58
C LEU A 400 25.82 6.28 -13.90
N ASP A 401 26.41 5.10 -13.97
CA ASP A 401 27.71 4.90 -14.56
C ASP A 401 27.57 4.95 -16.08
N ASP A 402 28.03 6.03 -16.70
CA ASP A 402 28.00 6.30 -18.13
C ASP A 402 28.87 5.34 -18.96
N THR A 403 29.70 4.51 -18.30
CA THR A 403 30.48 3.47 -18.95
C THR A 403 29.64 2.27 -19.42
N VAL A 404 28.39 2.17 -18.96
CA VAL A 404 27.46 1.09 -19.31
C VAL A 404 26.41 1.59 -20.28
N ASP A 405 26.39 1.07 -21.52
CA ASP A 405 25.37 1.39 -22.53
C ASP A 405 24.00 0.87 -22.06
N TYR A 406 23.18 1.76 -21.52
CA TYR A 406 21.86 1.46 -20.99
C TYR A 406 20.77 1.83 -21.98
N LYS A 407 20.00 0.83 -22.46
CA LYS A 407 18.85 1.04 -23.37
C LYS A 407 17.55 0.90 -22.59
N VAL A 408 16.86 2.00 -22.40
CA VAL A 408 15.57 2.05 -21.73
C VAL A 408 14.44 1.58 -22.64
N GLY A 409 13.45 0.93 -22.07
CA GLY A 409 12.17 0.62 -22.73
C GLY A 409 12.18 -0.60 -23.65
N ALA A 410 13.16 -1.49 -23.54
CA ALA A 410 13.29 -2.65 -24.43
C ALA A 410 13.27 -4.02 -23.74
N PHE A 411 12.86 -4.16 -22.47
CA PHE A 411 12.96 -5.41 -21.69
C PHE A 411 14.37 -6.04 -21.74
N THR A 412 15.41 -5.20 -21.74
CA THR A 412 16.78 -5.65 -22.02
C THR A 412 17.39 -6.46 -20.91
N GLY A 413 16.82 -6.40 -19.69
CA GLY A 413 17.37 -7.03 -18.51
C GLY A 413 18.70 -6.45 -18.05
N SER A 414 19.10 -5.34 -18.61
CA SER A 414 20.30 -4.64 -18.16
C SER A 414 19.99 -3.92 -16.86
N ARG A 415 20.84 -4.17 -15.85
CA ARG A 415 20.75 -3.44 -14.60
C ARG A 415 21.43 -2.11 -14.71
N PHE A 416 20.82 -1.08 -14.13
CA PHE A 416 21.51 0.16 -13.87
C PHE A 416 22.72 -0.11 -12.99
N HIS A 417 23.88 0.36 -13.43
CA HIS A 417 25.04 0.48 -12.57
C HIS A 417 25.11 1.94 -12.07
N ILE A 418 25.11 2.09 -10.75
CA ILE A 418 25.17 3.40 -10.10
C ILE A 418 26.58 3.60 -9.58
N VAL A 419 27.17 4.75 -9.85
CA VAL A 419 28.50 5.09 -9.37
C VAL A 419 28.55 5.01 -7.84
N GLY A 420 29.58 4.33 -7.29
CA GLY A 420 29.74 4.13 -5.85
C GLY A 420 28.87 3.03 -5.24
N GLU A 421 28.16 2.23 -6.04
CA GLU A 421 27.31 1.13 -5.54
C GLU A 421 28.13 0.09 -4.76
N ASP A 422 29.27 -0.34 -5.29
CA ASP A 422 30.12 -1.36 -4.65
C ASP A 422 30.78 -0.81 -3.39
N GLU A 423 31.20 0.46 -3.41
CA GLU A 423 31.70 1.16 -2.23
C GLU A 423 30.63 1.20 -1.15
N ALA A 424 29.42 1.67 -1.45
CA ALA A 424 28.33 1.74 -0.49
C ALA A 424 28.01 0.38 0.15
N ARG A 425 28.04 -0.68 -0.64
CA ARG A 425 27.81 -2.04 -0.14
C ARG A 425 28.94 -2.53 0.75
N ALA A 426 30.20 -2.28 0.38
CA ALA A 426 31.37 -2.69 1.15
C ALA A 426 31.44 -1.93 2.48
N LEU A 427 31.24 -0.65 2.45
CA LEU A 427 31.45 0.24 3.60
C LEU A 427 30.28 0.21 4.58
N SER A 428 29.07 -0.09 4.14
CA SER A 428 27.94 -0.36 5.02
C SER A 428 28.15 -1.60 5.92
N GLN A 429 29.22 -2.35 5.73
CA GLN A 429 29.64 -3.46 6.57
C GLN A 429 30.69 -3.06 7.61
N SER A 430 31.31 -1.88 7.43
CA SER A 430 32.30 -1.35 8.37
C SER A 430 31.64 -0.40 9.36
N PRO A 431 31.92 -0.51 10.67
CA PRO A 431 31.44 0.44 11.67
C PRO A 431 32.21 1.77 11.65
N ASP A 432 33.34 1.85 10.97
CA ASP A 432 34.18 3.04 10.96
C ASP A 432 33.75 4.00 9.84
N PRO A 433 33.59 5.31 10.13
CA PRO A 433 33.31 6.29 9.09
C PRO A 433 34.50 6.37 8.13
N ILE A 434 34.19 6.53 6.83
CA ILE A 434 35.22 6.63 5.79
C ILE A 434 35.81 8.04 5.83
N PRO A 435 37.15 8.15 5.72
CA PRO A 435 37.77 9.45 5.51
C PRO A 435 37.23 10.13 4.27
N GLY A 436 37.05 11.43 4.31
CA GLY A 436 36.67 12.20 3.14
C GLY A 436 37.66 11.99 1.99
N LEU A 437 37.14 11.68 0.80
CA LEU A 437 37.90 11.56 -0.44
C LEU A 437 37.98 12.93 -1.10
N THR A 438 39.06 13.21 -1.83
CA THR A 438 39.18 14.41 -2.64
C THR A 438 38.66 14.08 -4.04
N GLU A 439 37.64 14.78 -4.50
CA GLU A 439 37.15 14.67 -5.89
C GLU A 439 37.59 15.88 -6.72
N PRO A 440 37.75 15.76 -8.04
CA PRO A 440 37.84 16.90 -8.90
C PRO A 440 36.54 17.69 -8.81
N GLY A 441 36.59 18.92 -8.39
CA GLY A 441 35.37 19.73 -8.31
C GLY A 441 34.78 19.99 -9.67
N PHE A 442 33.51 20.32 -9.70
CA PHE A 442 32.79 20.68 -10.91
C PHE A 442 32.62 22.19 -11.01
N SER A 443 32.73 22.70 -12.23
CA SER A 443 32.36 24.07 -12.49
C SER A 443 30.87 24.26 -12.30
N ASP A 444 30.43 25.26 -11.57
CA ASP A 444 29.04 25.67 -11.47
C ASP A 444 28.55 26.41 -12.73
N ALA A 445 29.41 26.60 -13.73
CA ALA A 445 29.05 27.22 -14.99
C ALA A 445 28.02 26.37 -15.71
N THR A 446 26.87 26.96 -15.98
CA THR A 446 25.78 26.29 -16.73
C THR A 446 25.77 26.77 -18.16
N PRO A 447 25.21 25.99 -19.13
CA PRO A 447 25.04 26.44 -20.51
C PRO A 447 24.22 27.73 -20.67
N TRP A 448 23.43 28.07 -19.61
CA TRP A 448 22.61 29.27 -19.57
C TRP A 448 23.31 30.48 -18.93
N GLY A 449 24.44 30.25 -18.33
CA GLY A 449 25.12 31.32 -17.65
C GLY A 449 24.50 31.75 -16.34
N VAL A 450 23.71 30.87 -15.70
CA VAL A 450 23.01 31.18 -14.47
C VAL A 450 23.29 30.07 -13.46
N PRO A 451 24.47 30.02 -12.86
CA PRO A 451 24.91 28.96 -11.95
C PRO A 451 23.95 28.73 -10.77
N ALA A 452 23.25 29.79 -10.34
CA ALA A 452 22.31 29.70 -9.22
C ALA A 452 21.04 28.90 -9.53
N PHE A 453 20.76 28.58 -10.79
CA PHE A 453 19.50 27.91 -11.18
C PHE A 453 19.73 26.53 -11.75
N PHE A 454 20.70 26.40 -12.69
CA PHE A 454 20.95 25.16 -13.38
C PHE A 454 22.38 24.70 -13.13
N LEU A 455 22.53 23.39 -12.98
CA LEU A 455 23.81 22.76 -12.78
C LEU A 455 24.38 22.30 -14.12
N GLY A 456 25.62 22.65 -14.43
CA GLY A 456 26.35 22.18 -15.60
C GLY A 456 27.06 20.84 -15.36
N GLY A 457 27.01 20.35 -14.15
CA GLY A 457 27.58 19.08 -13.69
C GLY A 457 27.09 18.74 -12.30
N GLY A 458 27.53 17.64 -11.77
CA GLY A 458 27.12 17.20 -10.43
C GLY A 458 28.19 16.32 -9.79
N SER A 459 27.97 15.93 -8.54
CA SER A 459 28.86 15.02 -7.85
C SER A 459 28.49 13.57 -8.14
N ARG A 460 29.47 12.82 -8.67
CA ARG A 460 29.34 11.37 -8.86
C ARG A 460 29.38 10.59 -7.53
N GLY A 461 29.73 11.26 -6.44
CA GLY A 461 29.78 10.68 -5.09
C GLY A 461 28.46 10.77 -4.33
N ASP A 462 27.41 11.39 -4.87
CA ASP A 462 26.07 11.42 -4.26
C ASP A 462 25.41 10.05 -4.37
N VAL A 463 25.49 9.27 -3.29
CA VAL A 463 24.96 7.90 -3.25
C VAL A 463 24.19 7.65 -1.97
N ALA A 464 22.99 7.13 -2.09
CA ALA A 464 22.20 6.59 -0.99
C ALA A 464 21.91 5.10 -1.24
N TRP A 465 22.35 4.24 -0.34
CA TRP A 465 22.08 2.83 -0.37
C TRP A 465 21.55 2.35 0.99
N ASN A 466 20.50 1.59 0.97
CA ASN A 466 20.04 0.92 2.17
C ASN A 466 19.55 -0.49 1.89
N ARG A 467 19.70 -1.37 2.87
CA ARG A 467 19.22 -2.75 2.84
C ARG A 467 18.54 -3.10 4.14
N PHE A 468 17.30 -3.55 4.00
CA PHE A 468 16.51 -4.13 5.07
C PHE A 468 16.30 -5.61 4.80
N GLY A 469 16.61 -6.46 5.77
CA GLY A 469 16.38 -7.90 5.72
C GLY A 469 15.63 -8.37 6.95
N GLU A 470 14.58 -9.17 6.79
CA GLU A 470 13.81 -9.76 7.88
C GLU A 470 13.66 -11.26 7.71
N THR A 471 13.93 -12.01 8.77
CA THR A 471 13.55 -13.42 8.90
C THR A 471 12.46 -13.52 9.95
N ARG A 472 11.30 -14.06 9.59
CA ARG A 472 10.13 -14.15 10.44
C ARG A 472 9.68 -15.59 10.60
N LEU A 473 9.39 -15.97 11.84
CA LEU A 473 8.76 -17.23 12.22
C LEU A 473 7.42 -16.93 12.89
N GLN A 474 6.37 -17.61 12.50
CA GLN A 474 5.03 -17.41 13.02
C GLN A 474 4.37 -18.77 13.24
N LEU A 475 3.78 -18.94 14.41
CA LEU A 475 3.00 -20.11 14.78
C LEU A 475 1.61 -19.65 15.21
N ASP A 476 0.58 -20.20 14.59
CA ASP A 476 -0.81 -19.94 14.91
C ASP A 476 -1.53 -21.25 15.13
N ALA A 477 -2.41 -21.29 16.11
CA ALA A 477 -3.29 -22.40 16.39
C ALA A 477 -4.74 -21.91 16.51
N THR A 478 -5.64 -22.58 15.81
CA THR A 478 -7.08 -22.34 15.87
C THR A 478 -7.75 -23.56 16.48
N TYR A 479 -8.52 -23.36 17.54
CA TYR A 479 -9.30 -24.40 18.21
C TYR A 479 -10.79 -24.09 18.14
N GLY A 480 -11.55 -24.93 17.45
CA GLY A 480 -13.01 -24.82 17.26
C GLY A 480 -13.84 -25.81 18.11
N GLY A 481 -13.26 -26.38 19.17
CA GLY A 481 -13.90 -27.45 19.94
C GLY A 481 -14.87 -26.98 21.02
N PHE A 482 -14.95 -25.71 21.36
CA PHE A 482 -15.95 -25.17 22.27
C PHE A 482 -17.28 -24.98 21.53
N ARG A 483 -18.39 -25.28 22.17
CA ARG A 483 -19.72 -25.29 21.56
C ARG A 483 -20.09 -24.00 20.79
N ARG A 484 -19.54 -22.85 21.18
CA ARG A 484 -19.89 -21.54 20.63
C ARG A 484 -18.71 -20.58 20.55
N VAL A 485 -17.49 -21.04 20.87
CA VAL A 485 -16.32 -20.18 20.95
C VAL A 485 -15.22 -20.80 20.11
N ASP A 486 -14.71 -20.03 19.14
CA ASP A 486 -13.47 -20.32 18.45
C ASP A 486 -12.34 -19.58 19.16
N LEU A 487 -11.26 -20.28 19.45
CA LEU A 487 -10.09 -19.74 20.13
C LEU A 487 -8.90 -19.70 19.16
N PHE A 488 -8.28 -18.55 19.07
CA PHE A 488 -7.08 -18.31 18.27
C PHE A 488 -5.92 -17.95 19.21
N VAL A 489 -4.82 -18.63 19.08
CA VAL A 489 -3.62 -18.39 19.88
C VAL A 489 -2.43 -18.46 18.96
N GLY A 490 -1.47 -17.58 19.14
CA GLY A 490 -0.27 -17.63 18.31
C GLY A 490 0.82 -16.70 18.79
N GLY A 491 1.95 -16.83 18.10
CA GLY A 491 3.13 -16.03 18.35
C GLY A 491 3.99 -15.84 17.11
N GLN A 492 4.81 -14.83 17.16
CA GLN A 492 5.67 -14.42 16.07
C GLN A 492 7.01 -13.96 16.62
N TYR A 493 8.09 -14.33 15.94
CA TYR A 493 9.43 -13.84 16.17
C TYR A 493 10.03 -13.32 14.87
N SER A 494 10.65 -12.14 14.93
CA SER A 494 11.33 -11.49 13.80
C SER A 494 12.76 -11.14 14.19
N ALA A 495 13.70 -11.51 13.35
CA ALA A 495 15.09 -11.07 13.38
C ALA A 495 15.37 -10.24 12.12
N GLN A 496 15.78 -9.00 12.32
CA GLN A 496 16.01 -8.06 11.23
C GLN A 496 17.49 -7.70 11.09
N GLN A 497 17.87 -7.22 9.92
CA GLN A 497 19.19 -6.71 9.60
C GLN A 497 19.02 -5.42 8.81
N VAL A 498 19.58 -4.35 9.32
CA VAL A 498 19.57 -3.03 8.70
C VAL A 498 20.97 -2.62 8.37
N ARG A 499 21.18 -2.14 7.15
CA ARG A 499 22.42 -1.52 6.70
C ARG A 499 22.08 -0.29 5.89
N THR A 500 22.75 0.81 6.17
CA THR A 500 22.59 2.06 5.45
C THR A 500 23.95 2.64 5.12
N PHE A 501 24.01 3.28 3.97
CA PHE A 501 25.12 4.12 3.53
C PHE A 501 24.48 5.34 2.86
N GLN A 502 24.89 6.52 3.27
CA GLN A 502 24.42 7.76 2.68
C GLN A 502 25.55 8.77 2.63
N ARG A 503 25.78 9.27 1.43
CA ARG A 503 26.65 10.41 1.17
C ARG A 503 25.88 11.30 0.21
N VAL A 504 25.40 12.43 0.70
CA VAL A 504 24.52 13.33 -0.05
C VAL A 504 25.22 14.67 -0.22
N PHE A 505 25.51 14.98 -1.47
CA PHE A 505 25.93 16.32 -1.88
C PHE A 505 25.68 16.50 -3.39
N ALA A 506 24.99 17.56 -3.76
CA ALA A 506 24.63 17.81 -5.14
C ALA A 506 25.77 18.42 -5.95
N PHE A 507 26.63 19.19 -5.28
CA PHE A 507 27.71 19.95 -5.90
C PHE A 507 28.86 20.13 -4.90
N MET A 508 30.08 20.14 -5.42
CA MET A 508 31.29 20.37 -4.64
C MET A 508 32.28 21.25 -5.43
N PRO A 509 32.79 22.34 -4.83
CA PRO A 509 33.80 23.16 -5.45
C PRO A 509 35.09 22.38 -5.77
N PRO A 510 35.86 22.81 -6.78
CA PRO A 510 37.14 22.19 -7.09
C PRO A 510 38.11 22.21 -5.89
N GLY A 511 38.63 21.02 -5.56
CA GLY A 511 39.63 20.88 -4.47
C GLY A 511 39.04 20.66 -3.06
N ASP A 512 37.70 20.69 -2.92
CA ASP A 512 37.08 20.34 -1.66
C ASP A 512 37.13 18.83 -1.38
N THR A 513 36.99 18.49 -0.11
CA THR A 513 36.97 17.10 0.32
C THR A 513 35.55 16.56 0.31
N VAL A 514 35.37 15.39 -0.31
CA VAL A 514 34.08 14.67 -0.31
C VAL A 514 33.60 14.48 1.13
N PRO A 515 32.35 14.82 1.47
CA PRO A 515 31.82 14.60 2.80
C PRO A 515 31.91 13.13 3.22
N PRO A 516 32.21 12.84 4.49
CA PRO A 516 32.20 11.46 4.97
C PRO A 516 30.82 10.85 4.83
N ALA A 517 30.77 9.58 4.44
CA ALA A 517 29.50 8.88 4.35
C ALA A 517 28.93 8.58 5.75
N ALA A 518 27.63 8.74 5.88
CA ALA A 518 26.89 8.27 7.03
C ALA A 518 26.59 6.75 6.90
N VAL A 519 27.12 5.94 7.80
CA VAL A 519 27.03 4.48 7.74
C VAL A 519 26.40 3.91 8.99
N SER A 520 25.46 2.97 8.86
CA SER A 520 24.90 2.24 9.99
C SER A 520 24.68 0.76 9.67
N ALA A 521 24.95 -0.10 10.67
CA ALA A 521 24.64 -1.52 10.64
C ALA A 521 24.15 -1.97 12.01
N PHE A 522 22.92 -2.52 12.08
CA PHE A 522 22.33 -3.01 13.33
C PHE A 522 21.29 -4.10 13.06
N SER A 523 20.89 -4.82 14.10
CA SER A 523 20.08 -6.03 13.97
C SER A 523 18.92 -6.03 14.98
N PRO A 524 17.83 -5.31 14.71
CA PRO A 524 16.64 -5.29 15.56
C PRO A 524 16.00 -6.68 15.71
N ARG A 525 15.26 -6.85 16.79
CA ARG A 525 14.42 -8.03 17.02
C ARG A 525 13.07 -7.63 17.54
N SER A 526 12.06 -8.38 17.12
CA SER A 526 10.72 -8.24 17.69
C SER A 526 10.11 -9.61 17.96
N MET A 527 9.29 -9.66 19.01
CA MET A 527 8.46 -10.82 19.27
C MET A 527 7.08 -10.39 19.72
N SER A 528 6.11 -11.23 19.43
CA SER A 528 4.73 -10.99 19.86
C SER A 528 4.01 -12.30 20.11
N GLY A 529 2.97 -12.20 20.95
CA GLY A 529 2.03 -13.28 21.23
C GLY A 529 0.61 -12.74 21.34
N TYR A 530 -0.37 -13.56 20.99
CA TYR A 530 -1.77 -13.16 21.07
C TYR A 530 -2.67 -14.30 21.48
N VAL A 531 -3.83 -13.92 22.03
CA VAL A 531 -4.99 -14.78 22.23
C VAL A 531 -6.23 -14.02 21.79
N GLU A 532 -7.12 -14.67 21.05
CA GLU A 532 -8.39 -14.11 20.63
C GLU A 532 -9.50 -15.16 20.72
N ALA A 533 -10.62 -14.77 21.27
CA ALA A 533 -11.82 -15.56 21.34
C ALA A 533 -12.91 -14.90 20.48
N GLN A 534 -13.56 -15.71 19.66
CA GLN A 534 -14.70 -15.29 18.87
C GLN A 534 -15.89 -16.17 19.25
N THR A 535 -17.03 -15.55 19.50
CA THR A 535 -18.25 -16.27 19.87
C THR A 535 -19.46 -15.68 19.19
N ARG A 536 -20.44 -16.55 19.03
CA ARG A 536 -21.74 -16.16 18.53
C ARG A 536 -22.82 -16.66 19.50
N ILE A 537 -23.66 -15.72 19.88
CA ILE A 537 -24.82 -15.99 20.74
C ILE A 537 -26.05 -15.45 19.99
N GLU A 538 -26.83 -16.33 19.40
CA GLU A 538 -27.97 -15.97 18.53
C GLU A 538 -27.54 -14.99 17.43
N ASP A 539 -28.08 -13.78 17.41
CA ASP A 539 -27.79 -12.72 16.42
C ASP A 539 -26.68 -11.77 16.88
N VAL A 540 -25.92 -12.12 17.93
CA VAL A 540 -24.81 -11.33 18.43
C VAL A 540 -23.50 -12.04 18.21
N GLY A 541 -22.59 -11.41 17.47
CA GLY A 541 -21.19 -11.79 17.30
C GLY A 541 -20.30 -11.00 18.25
N ILE A 542 -19.37 -11.64 18.93
CA ILE A 542 -18.43 -10.99 19.85
C ILE A 542 -17.03 -11.50 19.53
N THR A 543 -16.10 -10.56 19.40
CA THR A 543 -14.66 -10.83 19.28
C THR A 543 -13.94 -10.13 20.41
N ALA A 544 -13.10 -10.84 21.15
CA ALA A 544 -12.26 -10.29 22.20
C ALA A 544 -10.84 -10.84 22.09
N GLY A 545 -9.86 -9.97 22.03
CA GLY A 545 -8.48 -10.35 21.84
C GLY A 545 -7.49 -9.52 22.67
N LEU A 546 -6.36 -10.13 22.96
CA LEU A 546 -5.25 -9.51 23.65
C LEU A 546 -3.96 -9.85 22.91
N ARG A 547 -3.14 -8.83 22.64
CA ARG A 547 -1.84 -9.00 22.01
C ARG A 547 -0.75 -8.36 22.87
N TYR A 548 0.36 -9.04 22.98
CA TYR A 548 1.60 -8.57 23.57
C TYR A 548 2.64 -8.38 22.46
N ASP A 549 3.31 -7.25 22.44
CA ASP A 549 4.40 -6.93 21.51
C ASP A 549 5.64 -6.49 22.30
N GLN A 550 6.80 -6.95 21.87
CA GLN A 550 8.11 -6.53 22.37
C GLN A 550 9.03 -6.23 21.20
N PHE A 551 9.77 -5.13 21.29
CA PHE A 551 10.74 -4.65 20.33
C PHE A 551 12.06 -4.31 21.02
N ASP A 552 13.19 -4.69 20.40
CA ASP A 552 14.54 -4.41 20.84
C ASP A 552 15.34 -3.87 19.64
N SER A 553 15.76 -2.61 19.71
CA SER A 553 16.45 -1.91 18.60
C SER A 553 17.83 -2.46 18.30
N ARG A 554 18.58 -2.92 19.30
CA ARG A 554 19.93 -3.48 19.20
C ARG A 554 20.90 -2.64 18.37
N THR A 555 20.81 -1.33 18.49
CA THR A 555 21.77 -0.44 17.84
C THR A 555 23.12 -0.46 18.59
N THR A 556 24.20 -0.21 17.86
CA THR A 556 25.56 -0.21 18.40
C THR A 556 26.00 1.16 18.92
N GLN A 557 25.17 2.18 18.82
CA GLN A 557 25.50 3.52 19.33
C GLN A 557 25.62 3.48 20.86
N ALA A 558 26.85 3.52 21.32
CA ALA A 558 27.27 3.07 22.64
C ALA A 558 26.93 4.03 23.80
N ALA A 559 26.33 5.18 23.58
CA ALA A 559 26.12 6.19 24.63
C ALA A 559 24.74 6.15 25.29
N VAL A 560 23.80 5.35 24.78
CA VAL A 560 22.42 5.33 25.28
C VAL A 560 22.00 3.89 25.61
N SER A 561 21.24 3.74 26.68
CA SER A 561 20.70 2.50 27.18
C SER A 561 20.01 1.67 26.10
N ARG A 562 20.21 0.37 26.07
CA ARG A 562 19.53 -0.54 25.15
C ARG A 562 18.04 -0.65 25.53
N GLY A 563 17.21 0.16 24.87
CA GLY A 563 15.77 0.16 25.12
C GLY A 563 15.07 -1.08 24.57
N SER A 564 14.47 -1.86 25.45
CA SER A 564 13.44 -2.85 25.07
C SER A 564 12.08 -2.24 25.34
N SER A 565 11.30 -2.00 24.29
CA SER A 565 9.95 -1.49 24.41
C SER A 565 8.94 -2.64 24.45
N ARG A 566 7.89 -2.50 25.27
CA ARG A 566 6.84 -3.51 25.46
C ARG A 566 5.46 -2.86 25.38
N SER A 567 4.49 -3.57 24.84
CA SER A 567 3.11 -3.09 24.77
C SER A 567 2.10 -4.21 24.86
N VAL A 568 0.93 -3.89 25.46
CA VAL A 568 -0.25 -4.76 25.49
C VAL A 568 -1.37 -4.05 24.77
N SER A 569 -2.02 -4.76 23.85
CA SER A 569 -3.01 -4.22 22.91
C SER A 569 -4.32 -5.00 23.02
N PRO A 570 -5.28 -4.56 23.88
CA PRO A 570 -6.62 -5.15 23.93
C PRO A 570 -7.44 -4.75 22.70
N ARG A 571 -8.29 -5.67 22.25
CA ARG A 571 -9.23 -5.48 21.13
C ARG A 571 -10.57 -6.10 21.47
N PHE A 572 -11.63 -5.41 21.14
CA PHE A 572 -12.99 -5.85 21.39
C PHE A 572 -13.91 -5.38 20.25
N ALA A 573 -14.77 -6.27 19.79
CA ALA A 573 -15.78 -5.91 18.81
C ALA A 573 -17.06 -6.72 19.04
N VAL A 574 -18.19 -6.09 18.76
CA VAL A 574 -19.51 -6.71 18.81
C VAL A 574 -20.27 -6.36 17.55
N SER A 575 -20.99 -7.33 17.03
CA SER A 575 -21.95 -7.15 15.94
C SER A 575 -23.30 -7.72 16.34
N THR A 576 -24.39 -7.09 15.90
CA THR A 576 -25.75 -7.60 16.13
C THR A 576 -26.65 -7.27 14.97
N VAL A 577 -27.59 -8.17 14.70
CA VAL A 577 -28.61 -7.98 13.64
C VAL A 577 -29.92 -7.56 14.28
N LEU A 578 -30.42 -6.38 13.93
CA LEU A 578 -31.69 -5.84 14.39
C LEU A 578 -32.50 -5.39 13.18
N GLN A 579 -33.69 -5.96 12.98
CA GLN A 579 -34.63 -5.59 11.89
C GLN A 579 -33.98 -5.56 10.49
N GLY A 580 -33.10 -6.50 10.22
CA GLY A 580 -32.39 -6.61 8.92
C GLY A 580 -31.21 -5.64 8.74
N ALA A 581 -30.88 -4.84 9.76
CA ALA A 581 -29.69 -4.02 9.82
C ALA A 581 -28.65 -4.65 10.75
N THR A 582 -27.41 -4.69 10.34
CA THR A 582 -26.28 -5.13 11.19
C THR A 582 -25.59 -3.91 11.79
N PHE A 583 -25.54 -3.86 13.11
CA PHE A 583 -24.81 -2.86 13.88
C PHE A 583 -23.49 -3.46 14.33
N VAL A 584 -22.40 -2.74 14.13
CA VAL A 584 -21.05 -3.17 14.56
C VAL A 584 -20.44 -2.05 15.37
N ALA A 585 -19.94 -2.40 16.57
CA ALA A 585 -19.14 -1.51 17.39
C ALA A 585 -17.80 -2.18 17.68
N SER A 586 -16.71 -1.44 17.55
CA SER A 586 -15.37 -1.94 17.81
C SER A 586 -14.51 -0.94 18.56
N TYR A 587 -13.64 -1.49 19.39
CA TYR A 587 -12.60 -0.80 20.14
C TYR A 587 -11.29 -1.56 19.98
N GLY A 588 -10.20 -0.85 19.73
CA GLY A 588 -8.89 -1.49 19.66
C GLY A 588 -7.76 -0.54 20.03
N ARG A 589 -6.77 -1.10 20.71
CA ARG A 589 -5.46 -0.46 20.86
C ARG A 589 -4.46 -1.15 19.97
N PHE A 590 -3.67 -0.36 19.24
CA PHE A 590 -2.73 -0.84 18.25
C PHE A 590 -1.36 -0.19 18.49
N THR A 591 -0.30 -0.92 18.18
CA THR A 591 1.07 -0.45 18.36
C THR A 591 1.93 -0.85 17.17
N GLN A 592 2.90 0.01 16.85
CA GLN A 592 3.97 -0.33 15.91
C GLN A 592 5.32 0.14 16.45
N PRO A 593 6.45 -0.55 16.16
CA PRO A 593 7.77 -0.01 16.43
C PRO A 593 8.00 1.23 15.57
N PRO A 594 8.87 2.16 15.99
CA PRO A 594 9.24 3.32 15.20
C PRO A 594 9.94 2.87 13.90
N ASP A 595 9.91 3.72 12.89
CA ASP A 595 10.71 3.52 11.69
C ASP A 595 12.20 3.50 12.06
N TYR A 596 12.93 2.50 11.56
CA TYR A 596 14.31 2.22 12.00
C TYR A 596 15.32 3.29 11.60
N GLN A 597 15.00 4.07 10.61
CA GLN A 597 15.78 5.24 10.25
C GLN A 597 15.97 6.23 11.42
N PHE A 598 15.02 6.33 12.33
CA PHE A 598 15.08 7.25 13.47
C PHE A 598 15.87 6.71 14.67
N LEU A 599 16.32 5.46 14.59
CA LEU A 599 17.09 4.83 15.67
C LEU A 599 18.59 5.18 15.60
N VAL A 600 19.09 5.69 14.48
CA VAL A 600 20.51 5.91 14.20
C VAL A 600 20.77 7.28 13.58
N ASP A 601 21.92 7.89 13.87
CA ASP A 601 22.29 9.21 13.35
C ASP A 601 22.47 9.21 11.82
N ALA A 602 23.03 8.15 11.33
CA ALA A 602 23.60 8.06 10.00
C ALA A 602 22.61 8.09 8.83
N ALA A 603 21.36 7.70 9.05
CA ALA A 603 20.40 7.60 7.95
C ALA A 603 19.82 8.95 7.48
N PHE A 604 20.04 10.03 8.27
CA PHE A 604 19.46 11.36 8.03
C PHE A 604 20.37 12.50 8.39
N ASP A 605 21.68 12.29 8.38
CA ASP A 605 22.59 13.41 8.55
C ASP A 605 22.52 14.28 7.29
N ASP A 606 21.63 15.26 7.34
CA ASP A 606 21.55 16.32 6.34
C ASP A 606 22.27 17.61 6.79
N THR A 607 23.19 17.49 7.76
CA THR A 607 23.91 18.62 8.35
C THR A 607 24.61 19.45 7.28
N THR A 608 25.21 18.81 6.28
CA THR A 608 25.87 19.49 5.16
C THR A 608 24.89 20.31 4.31
N ARG A 609 23.63 19.88 4.22
CA ARG A 609 22.61 20.58 3.44
C ARG A 609 21.83 21.61 4.24
N THR A 610 21.56 21.34 5.52
CA THR A 610 20.71 22.19 6.36
C THR A 610 21.44 22.91 7.47
N GLY A 611 22.72 22.59 7.75
CA GLY A 611 23.48 23.08 8.89
C GLY A 611 22.96 22.56 10.24
N ARG A 612 22.01 21.63 10.26
CA ARG A 612 21.31 21.14 11.46
C ARG A 612 21.61 19.69 11.70
N PHE A 613 22.08 19.36 12.88
CA PHE A 613 22.37 17.99 13.30
C PHE A 613 21.13 17.31 13.90
N ARG A 614 20.79 16.13 13.38
CA ARG A 614 19.70 15.29 13.90
C ARG A 614 20.22 13.97 14.43
N ARG A 615 19.97 13.74 15.69
CA ARG A 615 20.45 12.56 16.38
C ARG A 615 19.39 11.46 16.37
N GLY A 616 19.81 10.25 16.01
CA GLY A 616 19.00 9.05 16.17
C GLY A 616 18.78 8.72 17.65
N ASN A 617 17.69 8.01 17.95
CA ASN A 617 17.37 7.63 19.32
C ASN A 617 17.07 6.13 19.41
N PRO A 618 18.01 5.32 19.91
CA PRO A 618 17.80 3.88 20.12
C PRO A 618 16.70 3.53 21.12
N ASP A 619 16.31 4.48 21.99
CA ASP A 619 15.32 4.30 23.05
C ASP A 619 13.89 4.66 22.62
N LEU A 620 13.66 4.88 21.32
CA LEU A 620 12.30 5.11 20.83
C LEU A 620 11.38 3.93 21.18
N GLY A 621 10.24 4.26 21.78
CA GLY A 621 9.20 3.31 22.12
C GLY A 621 8.21 3.09 21.01
N PHE A 622 7.22 2.22 21.26
CA PHE A 622 6.11 2.00 20.35
C PHE A 622 5.29 3.27 20.13
N GLU A 623 4.98 3.55 18.88
CA GLU A 623 3.88 4.43 18.49
C GLU A 623 2.56 3.72 18.73
N ARG A 624 1.49 4.45 19.07
CA ARG A 624 0.22 3.88 19.52
C ARG A 624 -0.97 4.54 18.84
N ALA A 625 -1.98 3.72 18.52
CA ALA A 625 -3.30 4.19 18.11
C ALA A 625 -4.38 3.56 18.98
N THR A 626 -5.33 4.37 19.44
CA THR A 626 -6.57 3.91 20.07
C THR A 626 -7.72 4.25 19.15
N GLN A 627 -8.48 3.25 18.72
CA GLN A 627 -9.53 3.40 17.71
C GLN A 627 -10.88 2.97 18.24
N TYR A 628 -11.91 3.70 17.85
CA TYR A 628 -13.33 3.42 18.11
C TYR A 628 -14.06 3.50 16.76
N GLU A 629 -14.97 2.58 16.52
CA GLU A 629 -15.84 2.60 15.36
C GLU A 629 -17.24 2.15 15.70
N LEU A 630 -18.20 2.80 15.06
CA LEU A 630 -19.59 2.37 15.00
C LEU A 630 -20.03 2.35 13.54
N SER A 631 -20.55 1.23 13.07
CA SER A 631 -21.05 1.13 11.71
C SER A 631 -22.38 0.37 11.63
N VAL A 632 -23.16 0.73 10.62
CA VAL A 632 -24.44 0.11 10.27
C VAL A 632 -24.35 -0.40 8.85
N ARG A 633 -24.74 -1.64 8.66
CA ARG A 633 -24.82 -2.29 7.34
C ARG A 633 -26.27 -2.66 7.09
N ILE A 634 -26.81 -2.25 5.96
CA ILE A 634 -28.17 -2.57 5.55
C ILE A 634 -28.18 -3.10 4.12
N ARG A 635 -29.24 -3.82 3.80
CA ARG A 635 -29.48 -4.37 2.47
C ARG A 635 -30.84 -3.88 1.95
N PRO A 636 -30.86 -2.68 1.36
CA PRO A 636 -32.13 -2.10 0.91
C PRO A 636 -32.84 -2.91 -0.16
N ARG A 637 -32.06 -3.65 -0.97
CA ARG A 637 -32.53 -4.63 -1.98
C ARG A 637 -31.56 -5.80 -2.05
N GLU A 638 -32.01 -6.95 -2.56
CA GLU A 638 -31.17 -8.17 -2.65
C GLU A 638 -29.79 -7.96 -3.26
N ALA A 639 -29.66 -7.10 -4.27
CA ALA A 639 -28.40 -6.87 -4.97
C ALA A 639 -27.64 -5.63 -4.49
N ILE A 640 -28.15 -4.90 -3.49
CA ILE A 640 -27.55 -3.63 -3.04
C ILE A 640 -27.21 -3.71 -1.57
N SER A 641 -25.96 -3.46 -1.22
CA SER A 641 -25.51 -3.26 0.14
C SER A 641 -25.17 -1.79 0.41
N LEU A 642 -25.44 -1.32 1.61
CA LEU A 642 -25.06 -0.01 2.08
C LEU A 642 -24.43 -0.13 3.47
N ARG A 643 -23.20 0.39 3.61
CA ARG A 643 -22.52 0.54 4.89
C ARG A 643 -22.30 2.01 5.19
N VAL A 644 -22.64 2.41 6.40
CA VAL A 644 -22.33 3.74 6.95
C VAL A 644 -21.57 3.53 8.25
N GLY A 645 -20.41 4.13 8.37
CA GLY A 645 -19.55 3.99 9.53
C GLY A 645 -19.00 5.33 9.99
N VAL A 646 -18.87 5.52 11.29
CA VAL A 646 -18.17 6.63 11.91
C VAL A 646 -17.02 6.09 12.75
N TYR A 647 -15.88 6.76 12.71
CA TYR A 647 -14.71 6.36 13.47
C TYR A 647 -14.03 7.55 14.15
N TYR A 648 -13.38 7.24 15.26
CA TYR A 648 -12.48 8.13 15.97
C TYR A 648 -11.20 7.38 16.30
N LYS A 649 -10.05 7.96 15.94
CA LYS A 649 -8.71 7.43 16.20
C LYS A 649 -7.89 8.49 16.92
N ARG A 650 -7.24 8.11 18.01
CA ARG A 650 -6.25 8.90 18.73
C ARG A 650 -4.89 8.26 18.56
N LEU A 651 -3.93 9.05 18.15
CA LEU A 651 -2.53 8.69 17.98
C LEU A 651 -1.72 9.28 19.13
N ASP A 652 -0.87 8.49 19.76
CA ASP A 652 -0.04 8.89 20.89
C ASP A 652 1.40 8.36 20.72
N GLY A 653 2.37 9.18 21.08
CA GLY A 653 3.79 8.80 21.08
C GLY A 653 4.36 8.60 19.68
N LEU A 654 3.85 9.35 18.69
CA LEU A 654 4.43 9.38 17.35
C LEU A 654 5.83 9.97 17.39
N VAL A 655 6.70 9.52 16.50
CA VAL A 655 8.07 10.04 16.41
C VAL A 655 8.08 11.49 15.93
N ALA A 656 8.88 12.31 16.57
CA ALA A 656 9.10 13.73 16.27
C ALA A 656 10.52 14.16 16.57
N SER A 657 10.99 15.22 15.95
CA SER A 657 12.22 15.89 16.32
C SER A 657 12.03 16.72 17.59
N VAL A 658 12.86 16.48 18.59
CA VAL A 658 12.85 17.18 19.89
C VAL A 658 14.18 17.91 20.06
N PRO A 659 14.21 19.18 20.48
CA PRO A 659 15.46 19.90 20.72
C PRO A 659 16.35 19.17 21.74
N LEU A 660 17.64 19.07 21.44
CA LEU A 660 18.64 18.49 22.31
C LEU A 660 19.37 19.60 23.07
N GLY A 661 19.03 19.81 24.33
CA GLY A 661 19.61 20.86 25.16
C GLY A 661 19.15 22.26 24.75
N ILE A 662 20.07 23.24 24.84
CA ILE A 662 19.82 24.68 24.60
C ILE A 662 20.05 25.04 23.12
N ASN A 663 20.82 24.23 22.37
CA ASN A 663 21.09 24.49 20.97
C ASN A 663 19.90 24.11 20.10
N PRO A 664 19.23 25.06 19.43
CA PRO A 664 18.07 24.78 18.58
C PRO A 664 18.43 23.98 17.30
N ASP A 665 19.71 24.04 16.88
CA ASP A 665 20.16 23.34 15.67
C ASP A 665 20.47 21.87 15.93
N SER A 666 20.48 21.44 17.20
CA SER A 666 20.67 20.06 17.58
C SER A 666 19.35 19.45 18.06
N THR A 667 18.91 18.41 17.40
CA THR A 667 17.69 17.69 17.75
C THR A 667 17.92 16.19 17.88
N ILE A 668 17.03 15.54 18.61
CA ILE A 668 16.97 14.08 18.75
C ILE A 668 15.56 13.62 18.44
N PHE A 669 15.40 12.44 17.86
CA PHE A 669 14.07 11.86 17.68
C PHE A 669 13.49 11.37 19.01
N GLY A 670 12.21 11.64 19.24
CA GLY A 670 11.50 11.28 20.47
C GLY A 670 10.05 10.91 20.19
N ASN A 671 9.43 10.11 21.07
CA ASN A 671 7.98 9.81 21.02
C ASN A 671 7.17 10.99 21.57
N ALA A 672 7.17 12.13 20.87
CA ALA A 672 6.67 13.40 21.37
C ALA A 672 5.41 13.93 20.69
N ASP A 673 5.00 13.33 19.56
CA ASP A 673 3.82 13.75 18.82
C ASP A 673 2.56 12.98 19.18
N ALA A 674 1.44 13.66 18.99
CA ALA A 674 0.10 13.11 19.13
C ALA A 674 -0.80 13.64 18.02
N GLY A 675 -1.86 12.91 17.75
CA GLY A 675 -2.82 13.31 16.73
C GLY A 675 -4.20 12.70 16.93
N THR A 676 -5.17 13.25 16.21
CA THR A 676 -6.55 12.77 16.21
C THR A 676 -7.09 12.69 14.79
N THR A 677 -7.77 11.60 14.49
CA THR A 677 -8.48 11.43 13.23
C THR A 677 -9.92 11.01 13.48
N ARG A 678 -10.84 11.59 12.77
CA ARG A 678 -12.27 11.26 12.81
C ARG A 678 -12.85 11.31 11.42
N GLY A 679 -13.82 10.45 11.16
CA GLY A 679 -14.45 10.45 9.85
C GLY A 679 -15.77 9.70 9.79
N LEU A 680 -16.46 9.95 8.67
CA LEU A 680 -17.65 9.25 8.21
C LEU A 680 -17.33 8.56 6.90
N GLU A 681 -17.65 7.28 6.80
CA GLU A 681 -17.52 6.49 5.56
C GLU A 681 -18.88 5.98 5.12
N ILE A 682 -19.15 6.10 3.82
CA ILE A 682 -20.33 5.55 3.17
C ILE A 682 -19.87 4.68 2.03
N LEU A 683 -20.26 3.42 2.03
CA LEU A 683 -20.00 2.46 0.97
C LEU A 683 -21.31 1.88 0.48
N ALA A 684 -21.65 2.12 -0.78
CA ALA A 684 -22.79 1.51 -1.46
C ALA A 684 -22.31 0.64 -2.61
N GLU A 685 -22.71 -0.61 -2.65
CA GLU A 685 -22.29 -1.58 -3.63
C GLU A 685 -23.48 -2.32 -4.23
N ARG A 686 -23.41 -2.59 -5.53
CA ARG A 686 -24.29 -3.50 -6.26
C ARG A 686 -23.43 -4.47 -7.06
N GLU A 687 -23.63 -5.75 -6.86
CA GLU A 687 -23.04 -6.76 -7.72
C GLU A 687 -23.52 -6.62 -9.17
N ILE A 688 -22.72 -7.16 -10.12
CA ILE A 688 -23.12 -7.21 -11.53
C ILE A 688 -24.30 -8.16 -11.66
N LYS A 689 -25.49 -7.61 -11.65
CA LYS A 689 -26.74 -8.30 -11.93
C LYS A 689 -27.40 -7.65 -13.13
N ASP A 690 -27.89 -8.42 -14.07
CA ASP A 690 -28.49 -7.92 -15.32
C ASP A 690 -27.54 -7.07 -16.17
N GLY A 691 -26.25 -7.38 -16.15
CA GLY A 691 -25.21 -6.71 -16.93
C GLY A 691 -24.69 -5.41 -16.36
N PHE A 692 -25.12 -4.98 -15.15
CA PHE A 692 -24.65 -3.75 -14.52
C PHE A 692 -24.40 -3.90 -13.03
N GLY A 693 -23.26 -3.36 -12.55
CA GLY A 693 -22.89 -3.24 -11.14
C GLY A 693 -22.23 -1.91 -10.85
N PHE A 694 -22.22 -1.49 -9.58
CA PHE A 694 -21.52 -0.27 -9.16
C PHE A 694 -20.98 -0.38 -7.74
N ARG A 695 -19.98 0.46 -7.45
CA ARG A 695 -19.47 0.75 -6.10
C ARG A 695 -19.36 2.26 -5.94
N VAL A 696 -19.89 2.81 -4.86
CA VAL A 696 -19.74 4.19 -4.46
C VAL A 696 -19.10 4.24 -3.09
N ALA A 697 -17.90 4.77 -2.99
CA ALA A 697 -17.16 4.95 -1.75
C ALA A 697 -17.00 6.45 -1.48
N TYR A 698 -17.54 6.92 -0.36
CA TYR A 698 -17.40 8.30 0.08
C TYR A 698 -16.81 8.35 1.48
N THR A 699 -15.85 9.24 1.68
CA THR A 699 -15.24 9.51 2.98
C THR A 699 -15.24 10.99 3.26
N LEU A 700 -15.70 11.35 4.45
CA LEU A 700 -15.48 12.68 5.05
C LEU A 700 -14.57 12.46 6.26
N GLN A 701 -13.37 13.04 6.23
CA GLN A 701 -12.43 12.89 7.34
C GLN A 701 -11.80 14.20 7.79
N SER A 702 -11.28 14.19 9.01
CA SER A 702 -10.44 15.25 9.56
C SER A 702 -9.29 14.58 10.32
N ALA A 703 -8.08 14.72 9.81
CA ALA A 703 -6.85 14.20 10.40
C ALA A 703 -5.98 15.38 10.84
N LYS A 704 -5.67 15.44 12.13
CA LYS A 704 -4.87 16.49 12.74
C LYS A 704 -3.83 15.90 13.66
N ALA A 705 -2.65 16.51 13.72
CA ALA A 705 -1.61 16.14 14.67
C ALA A 705 -0.74 17.37 15.00
N THR A 706 0.14 17.21 15.94
CA THR A 706 1.14 18.23 16.32
C THR A 706 2.31 18.32 15.32
N SER A 707 2.45 17.31 14.41
CA SER A 707 3.41 17.32 13.31
C SER A 707 2.91 16.42 12.17
N THR A 708 3.19 16.75 10.91
CA THR A 708 2.87 15.90 9.75
C THR A 708 3.94 14.83 9.53
N ASP A 709 5.19 15.15 9.85
CA ASP A 709 6.34 14.26 9.72
C ASP A 709 7.31 14.47 10.90
N PRO A 710 8.20 13.52 11.18
CA PRO A 710 9.16 13.61 12.27
C PRO A 710 10.12 14.79 12.20
N PHE A 711 10.27 15.45 11.05
CA PHE A 711 11.23 16.55 10.83
C PHE A 711 10.60 17.95 10.95
N LEU A 712 9.26 18.04 10.97
CA LEU A 712 8.56 19.34 10.88
C LEU A 712 8.86 20.27 12.04
N LEU A 713 9.05 19.76 13.24
CA LEU A 713 9.36 20.59 14.42
C LEU A 713 10.61 21.43 14.23
N ASN A 714 11.63 20.92 13.54
CA ASN A 714 12.84 21.68 13.21
C ASN A 714 12.58 22.83 12.25
N ARG A 715 11.63 22.70 11.35
CA ARG A 715 11.23 23.74 10.40
C ARG A 715 10.44 24.86 11.07
N LEU A 716 9.83 24.57 12.23
CA LEU A 716 9.00 25.51 12.99
C LEU A 716 9.78 26.24 14.10
N ILE A 717 11.06 25.94 14.33
CA ILE A 717 11.89 26.64 15.25
C ILE A 717 12.37 27.93 14.55
N VAL A 718 11.77 29.05 14.92
CA VAL A 718 12.16 30.36 14.46
C VAL A 718 13.09 30.96 15.51
N ILE A 719 14.31 31.30 15.11
CA ILE A 719 15.23 32.08 15.94
C ILE A 719 14.93 33.54 15.63
N ASP A 720 14.57 34.32 16.65
CA ASP A 720 14.47 35.76 16.50
C ASP A 720 15.87 36.33 16.21
N PRO A 721 16.11 36.89 15.01
CA PRO A 721 17.44 37.38 14.64
C PRO A 721 17.92 38.56 15.48
N LEU A 722 17.02 39.23 16.23
CA LEU A 722 17.34 40.40 17.07
C LEU A 722 17.67 39.99 18.51
N THR A 723 16.99 39.01 19.06
CA THR A 723 17.15 38.58 20.46
C THR A 723 17.91 37.29 20.63
N GLY A 724 18.03 36.49 19.55
CA GLY A 724 18.54 35.12 19.62
C GLY A 724 17.60 34.14 20.31
N ASP A 725 16.39 34.57 20.67
CA ASP A 725 15.43 33.75 21.35
C ASP A 725 14.78 32.76 20.37
N THR A 726 14.68 31.52 20.79
CA THR A 726 13.96 30.47 20.08
C THR A 726 12.47 30.59 20.35
N ASN A 727 11.71 31.01 19.36
CA ASN A 727 10.26 30.95 19.41
C ASN A 727 9.81 29.51 19.10
N ARG A 728 9.36 28.78 20.11
CA ARG A 728 8.78 27.44 19.97
C ARG A 728 7.30 27.63 19.73
N PRO A 729 6.77 27.26 18.54
CA PRO A 729 5.32 27.29 18.34
C PRO A 729 4.63 26.41 19.38
N ALA A 730 3.50 26.88 19.89
CA ALA A 730 2.67 26.07 20.76
C ALA A 730 2.35 24.75 20.04
N ARG A 731 2.33 23.62 20.77
CA ARG A 731 1.95 22.30 20.24
C ARG A 731 0.44 22.26 19.96
N ALA A 732 -0.01 23.04 18.97
CA ALA A 732 -1.38 23.01 18.48
C ALA A 732 -1.52 21.94 17.40
N GLU A 733 -2.60 21.17 17.44
CA GLU A 733 -2.94 20.25 16.35
C GLU A 733 -3.36 21.05 15.11
N PHE A 734 -2.75 20.72 13.97
CA PHE A 734 -3.09 21.28 12.65
C PHE A 734 -3.38 20.15 11.64
N PRO A 735 -4.02 20.43 10.50
CA PRO A 735 -4.31 19.41 9.49
C PRO A 735 -3.03 18.74 8.99
N LEU A 736 -3.05 17.40 8.85
CA LEU A 736 -1.94 16.64 8.29
C LEU A 736 -1.88 16.81 6.75
N ASP A 737 -0.70 16.68 6.14
CA ASP A 737 -0.48 16.84 4.68
C ASP A 737 -1.42 15.94 3.84
N PHE A 738 -1.87 14.84 4.40
CA PHE A 738 -2.81 13.88 3.80
C PHE A 738 -4.24 14.00 4.36
N ASP A 739 -4.58 15.10 5.04
CA ASP A 739 -5.97 15.40 5.48
C ASP A 739 -6.85 15.77 4.28
N GLN A 740 -7.21 14.79 3.47
CA GLN A 740 -8.16 14.96 2.37
C GLN A 740 -9.57 14.95 2.93
N ARG A 741 -10.22 16.13 2.99
CA ARG A 741 -11.51 16.32 3.66
C ARG A 741 -12.62 15.48 3.05
N HIS A 742 -12.71 15.46 1.73
CA HIS A 742 -13.72 14.72 0.98
C HIS A 742 -13.05 13.82 -0.07
N THR A 743 -13.38 12.56 -0.07
CA THR A 743 -12.96 11.57 -1.06
C THR A 743 -14.21 10.88 -1.60
N LEU A 744 -14.47 11.01 -2.89
CA LEU A 744 -15.54 10.30 -3.59
C LEU A 744 -14.95 9.46 -4.71
N THR A 745 -15.22 8.15 -4.68
CA THR A 745 -14.90 7.21 -5.74
C THR A 745 -16.18 6.53 -6.20
N VAL A 746 -16.48 6.59 -7.48
CA VAL A 746 -17.61 5.89 -8.10
C VAL A 746 -17.08 4.96 -9.16
N ILE A 747 -17.38 3.69 -9.04
CA ILE A 747 -17.00 2.65 -9.99
C ILE A 747 -18.29 2.11 -10.60
N GLY A 748 -18.45 2.24 -11.91
CA GLY A 748 -19.51 1.60 -12.68
C GLY A 748 -18.92 0.48 -13.53
N ARG A 749 -19.60 -0.67 -13.57
CA ARG A 749 -19.22 -1.82 -14.42
C ARG A 749 -20.40 -2.26 -15.25
N GLY A 750 -20.12 -2.62 -16.49
CA GLY A 750 -21.15 -3.08 -17.40
C GLY A 750 -20.69 -4.21 -18.33
N LYS A 751 -21.64 -5.06 -18.69
CA LYS A 751 -21.45 -6.08 -19.72
C LYS A 751 -22.64 -6.03 -20.68
N VAL A 752 -22.37 -5.78 -21.94
CA VAL A 752 -23.40 -5.76 -22.99
C VAL A 752 -23.75 -7.21 -23.37
N PRO A 753 -25.04 -7.61 -23.30
CA PRO A 753 -25.43 -8.93 -23.71
C PRO A 753 -25.09 -9.20 -25.19
N GLU A 754 -24.78 -10.44 -25.53
CA GLU A 754 -24.41 -10.82 -26.90
C GLU A 754 -25.52 -10.60 -27.94
N ALA A 755 -26.80 -10.53 -27.48
CA ALA A 755 -27.93 -10.29 -28.33
C ALA A 755 -28.15 -8.80 -28.70
N VAL A 756 -27.52 -7.86 -28.01
CA VAL A 756 -27.75 -6.42 -28.11
C VAL A 756 -26.78 -5.76 -29.13
N GLY A 757 -27.28 -4.77 -29.85
CA GLY A 757 -26.49 -3.91 -30.74
C GLY A 757 -26.76 -4.10 -32.24
N PRO A 758 -26.43 -3.10 -33.07
CA PRO A 758 -26.62 -3.15 -34.52
C PRO A 758 -25.71 -4.23 -35.15
N ARG A 759 -26.17 -4.83 -36.22
CA ARG A 759 -25.37 -5.71 -37.08
C ARG A 759 -24.66 -4.87 -38.13
N LEU A 760 -23.34 -4.86 -38.10
CA LEU A 760 -22.49 -4.25 -39.12
C LEU A 760 -21.69 -5.35 -39.81
N LEU A 761 -21.79 -5.50 -41.11
CA LEU A 761 -21.12 -6.58 -41.90
C LEU A 761 -21.29 -7.99 -41.30
N GLY A 762 -22.48 -8.31 -40.75
CA GLY A 762 -22.76 -9.61 -40.15
C GLY A 762 -22.31 -9.78 -38.68
N VAL A 763 -21.53 -8.86 -38.14
CA VAL A 763 -21.00 -8.85 -36.76
C VAL A 763 -21.73 -7.79 -35.95
N ARG A 764 -21.94 -8.06 -34.65
CA ARG A 764 -22.44 -7.06 -33.69
C ARG A 764 -21.24 -6.47 -32.93
N PRO A 765 -20.73 -5.29 -33.29
CA PRO A 765 -19.47 -4.74 -32.72
C PRO A 765 -19.54 -4.45 -31.23
N ILE A 766 -20.70 -4.10 -30.70
CA ILE A 766 -20.90 -3.78 -29.27
C ILE A 766 -21.37 -4.98 -28.43
N ALA A 767 -21.76 -6.10 -29.06
CA ALA A 767 -22.19 -7.29 -28.34
C ALA A 767 -21.03 -7.92 -27.55
N GLY A 768 -21.26 -8.26 -26.28
CA GLY A 768 -20.25 -8.86 -25.43
C GLY A 768 -19.16 -7.89 -24.96
N LEU A 769 -19.29 -6.57 -25.21
CA LEU A 769 -18.40 -5.58 -24.62
C LEU A 769 -18.53 -5.60 -23.09
N GLU A 770 -17.40 -5.61 -22.43
CA GLU A 770 -17.26 -5.43 -20.99
C GLU A 770 -16.59 -4.08 -20.73
N GLY A 771 -17.00 -3.35 -19.72
CA GLY A 771 -16.41 -2.06 -19.43
C GLY A 771 -16.51 -1.64 -17.98
N ALA A 772 -15.60 -0.81 -17.57
CA ALA A 772 -15.58 -0.18 -16.27
C ALA A 772 -15.25 1.31 -16.40
N VAL A 773 -15.91 2.12 -15.59
CA VAL A 773 -15.64 3.55 -15.45
C VAL A 773 -15.35 3.82 -13.99
N ILE A 774 -14.27 4.55 -13.72
CA ILE A 774 -13.95 5.06 -12.39
C ILE A 774 -14.02 6.58 -12.43
N LEU A 775 -14.86 7.17 -11.61
CA LEU A 775 -14.87 8.60 -11.33
C LEU A 775 -14.27 8.82 -9.95
N ARG A 776 -13.28 9.69 -9.84
CA ARG A 776 -12.74 10.16 -8.55
C ARG A 776 -12.90 11.67 -8.47
N ALA A 777 -13.41 12.16 -7.33
CA ALA A 777 -13.48 13.56 -6.98
C ALA A 777 -12.96 13.73 -5.56
N LEU A 778 -11.82 14.41 -5.43
CA LEU A 778 -11.03 14.50 -4.21
C LEU A 778 -10.84 15.96 -3.83
N SER A 779 -11.16 16.35 -2.58
CA SER A 779 -10.85 17.70 -2.10
C SER A 779 -9.34 17.90 -2.02
N GLY A 780 -8.91 19.15 -2.19
CA GLY A 780 -7.49 19.49 -2.13
C GLY A 780 -6.83 19.10 -0.79
N LEU A 781 -5.59 18.64 -0.87
CA LEU A 781 -4.73 18.41 0.29
C LEU A 781 -4.32 19.74 0.92
N PRO A 782 -4.07 19.80 2.23
CA PRO A 782 -3.61 21.01 2.88
C PRO A 782 -2.14 21.30 2.57
N TYR A 783 -1.77 22.57 2.59
CA TYR A 783 -0.37 23.03 2.49
C TYR A 783 -0.14 24.28 3.35
N SER A 784 1.14 24.55 3.63
CA SER A 784 1.56 25.72 4.39
C SER A 784 2.06 26.81 3.43
N LEU A 785 1.62 28.03 3.61
CA LEU A 785 2.28 29.19 2.99
C LEU A 785 3.60 29.48 3.69
N THR A 786 4.61 29.86 2.91
CA THR A 786 5.94 30.21 3.43
C THR A 786 6.34 31.62 2.96
N ASP A 787 7.07 32.35 3.80
CA ASP A 787 7.72 33.59 3.39
C ASP A 787 9.13 33.26 2.91
N THR A 788 9.34 33.28 1.60
CA THR A 788 10.66 33.03 1.00
C THR A 788 11.68 34.16 1.27
N LEU A 789 11.23 35.32 1.73
CA LEU A 789 12.11 36.43 2.06
C LEU A 789 12.80 36.22 3.42
N VAL A 790 12.25 35.36 4.28
CA VAL A 790 12.81 35.07 5.60
C VAL A 790 12.86 33.55 5.81
N THR A 791 13.85 32.90 5.20
CA THR A 791 14.23 31.49 5.48
C THR A 791 13.09 30.48 5.57
N ASP A 792 12.26 30.36 4.52
CA ASP A 792 11.16 29.39 4.44
C ASP A 792 10.24 29.31 5.69
N SER A 793 10.08 30.43 6.41
CA SER A 793 9.23 30.47 7.59
C SER A 793 7.76 30.32 7.19
N ILE A 794 7.02 29.46 7.91
CA ILE A 794 5.61 29.27 7.68
C ILE A 794 4.84 30.54 8.06
N VAL A 795 4.04 31.06 7.12
CA VAL A 795 3.15 32.22 7.35
C VAL A 795 1.79 31.70 7.79
N GLY A 796 1.37 32.04 9.00
CA GLY A 796 0.08 31.62 9.55
C GLY A 796 0.12 30.24 10.20
N LEU A 797 -0.96 29.48 10.07
CA LEU A 797 -1.07 28.13 10.62
C LEU A 797 -0.43 27.11 9.66
N PRO A 798 0.34 26.14 10.17
CA PRO A 798 0.80 25.03 9.36
C PRO A 798 -0.41 24.36 8.69
N ASN A 799 -0.29 24.08 7.38
CA ASN A 799 -1.36 23.44 6.60
C ASN A 799 -2.71 24.19 6.66
N GLY A 800 -2.63 25.54 6.76
CA GLY A 800 -3.80 26.40 6.82
C GLY A 800 -4.57 26.51 5.50
N GLU A 801 -3.89 26.32 4.38
CA GLU A 801 -4.42 26.45 3.03
C GLU A 801 -4.70 25.07 2.41
N ARG A 802 -5.48 25.05 1.31
CA ARG A 802 -5.82 23.80 0.59
C ARG A 802 -5.67 23.97 -0.91
N LEU A 803 -5.15 22.91 -1.52
CA LEU A 803 -5.11 22.76 -2.98
C LEU A 803 -6.53 22.75 -3.56
N PRO A 804 -6.68 23.03 -4.86
CA PRO A 804 -7.93 22.83 -5.57
C PRO A 804 -8.41 21.38 -5.54
N TRP A 805 -9.69 21.15 -5.83
CA TRP A 805 -10.23 19.80 -6.05
C TRP A 805 -9.57 19.14 -7.25
N THR A 806 -9.32 17.84 -7.14
CA THR A 806 -8.87 17.01 -8.26
C THR A 806 -10.00 16.09 -8.72
N THR A 807 -10.11 15.92 -10.03
CA THR A 807 -11.15 15.06 -10.63
C THR A 807 -10.51 14.22 -11.74
N THR A 808 -10.77 12.92 -11.73
CA THR A 808 -10.35 12.01 -12.81
C THR A 808 -11.49 11.09 -13.21
N VAL A 809 -11.56 10.80 -14.50
CA VAL A 809 -12.45 9.77 -15.07
C VAL A 809 -11.57 8.78 -15.82
N ASP A 810 -11.58 7.53 -15.41
CA ASP A 810 -10.82 6.46 -16.03
C ASP A 810 -11.79 5.46 -16.65
N LEU A 811 -11.45 4.89 -17.81
CA LEU A 811 -12.29 4.00 -18.60
C LEU A 811 -11.50 2.77 -19.03
N LEU A 812 -12.04 1.59 -18.79
CA LEU A 812 -11.60 0.34 -19.42
C LEU A 812 -12.73 -0.23 -20.26
N VAL A 813 -12.44 -0.54 -21.54
CA VAL A 813 -13.38 -1.26 -22.43
C VAL A 813 -12.68 -2.49 -22.97
N ARG A 814 -13.29 -3.64 -22.82
CA ARG A 814 -12.76 -4.94 -23.26
C ARG A 814 -13.74 -5.62 -24.20
N ARG A 815 -13.21 -6.23 -25.25
CA ARG A 815 -13.95 -7.11 -26.15
C ARG A 815 -13.37 -8.51 -26.11
N PRO A 816 -13.98 -9.50 -25.45
CA PRO A 816 -13.57 -10.89 -25.56
C PRO A 816 -14.04 -11.49 -26.89
N PHE A 817 -13.27 -12.43 -27.42
CA PHE A 817 -13.59 -13.22 -28.62
C PHE A 817 -13.01 -14.63 -28.53
N LYS A 818 -13.58 -15.56 -29.29
CA LYS A 818 -13.06 -16.93 -29.33
C LYS A 818 -11.91 -17.05 -30.31
N LEU A 819 -10.79 -17.63 -29.87
CA LEU A 819 -9.60 -17.92 -30.65
C LEU A 819 -9.33 -19.43 -30.62
N GLY A 820 -10.03 -20.17 -31.47
CA GLY A 820 -10.01 -21.64 -31.47
C GLY A 820 -10.53 -22.21 -30.15
N ARG A 821 -9.67 -22.88 -29.39
CA ARG A 821 -9.99 -23.43 -28.06
C ARG A 821 -9.73 -22.47 -26.90
N THR A 822 -9.15 -21.30 -27.19
CA THR A 822 -8.78 -20.28 -26.21
C THR A 822 -9.74 -19.09 -26.32
N THR A 823 -9.69 -18.19 -25.33
CA THR A 823 -10.40 -16.92 -25.39
C THR A 823 -9.38 -15.81 -25.56
N GLY A 824 -9.49 -15.02 -26.65
CA GLY A 824 -8.75 -13.79 -26.83
C GLY A 824 -9.54 -12.59 -26.30
N GLY A 825 -8.86 -11.48 -26.05
CA GLY A 825 -9.46 -10.20 -25.68
C GLY A 825 -8.64 -9.05 -26.20
N ILE A 826 -9.30 -8.02 -26.71
CA ILE A 826 -8.71 -6.72 -26.97
C ILE A 826 -9.31 -5.74 -25.96
N TYR A 827 -8.49 -4.90 -25.37
CA TYR A 827 -8.96 -3.88 -24.45
C TYR A 827 -8.28 -2.53 -24.66
N LEU A 828 -9.02 -1.48 -24.30
CA LEU A 828 -8.56 -0.10 -24.28
C LEU A 828 -8.66 0.40 -22.85
N ASP A 829 -7.52 0.80 -22.26
CA ASP A 829 -7.43 1.45 -20.93
C ASP A 829 -7.13 2.94 -21.15
N VAL A 830 -8.02 3.79 -20.69
CA VAL A 830 -7.89 5.25 -20.78
C VAL A 830 -7.94 5.84 -19.38
N ARG A 831 -6.83 6.43 -18.94
CA ARG A 831 -6.72 7.14 -17.68
C ARG A 831 -6.86 8.64 -17.90
N ASN A 832 -7.48 9.34 -16.96
CA ASN A 832 -7.79 10.76 -17.12
C ASN A 832 -8.44 11.06 -18.48
N LEU A 833 -9.54 10.36 -18.80
CA LEU A 833 -10.26 10.42 -20.09
C LEU A 833 -10.53 11.87 -20.55
N LEU A 834 -10.83 12.76 -19.61
CA LEU A 834 -11.15 14.17 -19.88
C LEU A 834 -9.90 15.04 -20.06
N ASN A 835 -8.69 14.48 -19.87
CA ASN A 835 -7.42 15.21 -19.85
C ASN A 835 -7.45 16.43 -18.91
N HIS A 836 -8.12 16.29 -17.77
CA HIS A 836 -8.20 17.38 -16.81
C HIS A 836 -6.84 17.65 -16.18
N ARG A 837 -6.41 18.92 -16.15
CA ARG A 837 -5.17 19.34 -15.48
C ARG A 837 -5.42 19.48 -13.98
N ASN A 838 -5.19 18.41 -13.26
CA ASN A 838 -5.30 18.41 -11.81
C ASN A 838 -4.07 19.09 -11.20
N ILE A 839 -4.28 20.09 -10.37
CA ILE A 839 -3.22 20.74 -9.59
C ILE A 839 -2.97 19.88 -8.36
N VAL A 840 -1.78 19.29 -8.24
CA VAL A 840 -1.38 18.39 -7.15
C VAL A 840 -0.39 19.03 -6.18
N ALA A 841 0.23 20.14 -6.59
CA ALA A 841 1.08 20.97 -5.74
C ALA A 841 0.98 22.43 -6.17
N VAL A 842 1.40 23.34 -5.31
CA VAL A 842 1.52 24.78 -5.58
C VAL A 842 2.83 25.29 -4.98
N ARG A 843 3.27 26.41 -5.46
CA ARG A 843 4.38 27.14 -4.84
C ARG A 843 3.93 27.69 -3.49
N ARG A 844 4.70 27.39 -2.47
CA ARG A 844 4.33 27.73 -1.08
C ARG A 844 4.37 29.24 -0.80
N GLU A 845 5.14 30.02 -1.60
CA GLU A 845 5.26 31.46 -1.43
C GLU A 845 4.01 32.24 -1.86
N ASN A 846 3.19 31.73 -2.75
CA ASN A 846 2.04 32.46 -3.29
C ASN A 846 0.75 31.62 -3.47
N GLY A 847 0.81 30.31 -3.23
CA GLY A 847 -0.33 29.40 -3.41
C GLY A 847 -0.73 29.19 -4.87
N GLN A 848 0.11 29.54 -5.84
CA GLN A 848 -0.14 29.39 -7.26
C GLN A 848 0.78 28.31 -7.87
N THR A 849 0.46 27.87 -9.09
CA THR A 849 1.34 26.96 -9.82
C THR A 849 2.57 27.64 -10.38
N GLN A 850 2.50 28.96 -10.65
CA GLN A 850 3.58 29.77 -11.19
C GLN A 850 4.21 30.65 -10.11
N ALA A 851 5.51 30.93 -10.26
CA ALA A 851 6.19 31.90 -9.42
C ALA A 851 5.61 33.30 -9.68
N GLY A 852 5.45 34.07 -8.60
CA GLY A 852 5.10 35.49 -8.73
C GLY A 852 6.29 36.32 -9.23
N ASP A 853 6.00 37.43 -9.90
CA ASP A 853 7.04 38.36 -10.42
C ASP A 853 8.03 38.79 -9.34
N ARG A 854 7.57 38.97 -8.10
CA ARG A 854 8.47 39.30 -6.96
C ARG A 854 9.52 38.21 -6.72
N THR A 855 9.13 36.93 -6.79
CA THR A 855 10.07 35.81 -6.62
C THR A 855 11.05 35.77 -7.78
N ILE A 856 10.56 35.92 -9.01
CA ILE A 856 11.37 35.92 -10.24
C ILE A 856 12.39 37.05 -10.18
N MET A 857 11.95 38.27 -9.89
CA MET A 857 12.83 39.44 -9.80
C MET A 857 13.89 39.27 -8.71
N ARG A 858 13.54 38.76 -7.55
CA ARG A 858 14.50 38.47 -6.48
C ARG A 858 15.55 37.46 -6.90
N LEU A 859 15.12 36.31 -7.48
CA LEU A 859 16.03 35.31 -7.97
C LEU A 859 16.99 35.88 -9.03
N ALA A 860 16.49 36.72 -9.93
CA ALA A 860 17.30 37.41 -10.94
C ALA A 860 18.30 38.40 -10.31
N GLU A 861 17.90 39.17 -9.28
CA GLU A 861 18.78 40.06 -8.54
C GLU A 861 19.88 39.29 -7.80
N ASP A 862 19.52 38.23 -7.09
CA ASP A 862 20.47 37.38 -6.34
C ASP A 862 21.51 36.76 -7.31
N ALA A 863 21.05 36.25 -8.48
CA ALA A 863 21.92 35.69 -9.51
C ALA A 863 22.81 36.74 -10.15
N TYR A 864 22.31 37.95 -10.45
CA TYR A 864 23.11 39.04 -10.98
C TYR A 864 24.16 39.52 -9.96
N ALA A 865 23.81 39.64 -8.68
CA ALA A 865 24.71 40.01 -7.63
C ALA A 865 25.85 38.99 -7.42
N ALA A 866 25.54 37.70 -7.57
CA ALA A 866 26.52 36.63 -7.45
C ALA A 866 27.44 36.53 -8.69
N HIS A 867 26.93 36.82 -9.88
CA HIS A 867 27.62 36.60 -11.18
C HIS A 867 27.50 37.82 -12.11
N PRO A 868 28.15 38.95 -11.78
CA PRO A 868 28.11 40.14 -12.61
C PRO A 868 29.11 40.12 -13.79
N GLU A 869 29.84 38.99 -14.00
CA GLU A 869 30.91 38.90 -14.99
C GLU A 869 30.37 38.95 -16.44
N PRO A 870 31.05 39.68 -17.36
CA PRO A 870 30.69 39.68 -18.77
C PRO A 870 30.73 38.29 -19.41
N ILE A 871 29.76 37.99 -20.25
CA ILE A 871 29.64 36.74 -21.00
C ILE A 871 30.08 36.99 -22.44
N PRO A 872 31.23 36.44 -22.89
CA PRO A 872 31.73 36.64 -24.25
C PRO A 872 30.99 35.78 -25.29
N TYR A 873 31.04 36.14 -26.54
CA TYR A 873 30.42 35.48 -27.69
C TYR A 873 30.77 33.99 -27.79
N GLU A 874 31.98 33.59 -27.45
CA GLU A 874 32.44 32.20 -27.50
C GLU A 874 31.86 31.34 -26.37
N SER A 875 31.29 31.96 -25.39
CA SER A 875 30.67 31.24 -24.23
C SER A 875 29.38 30.55 -24.69
N SER A 876 29.19 29.33 -24.28
CA SER A 876 27.90 28.63 -24.41
C SER A 876 26.74 29.37 -23.73
N ARG A 877 27.10 30.28 -22.84
CA ARG A 877 26.19 31.13 -22.07
C ARG A 877 25.70 32.34 -22.83
N TYR A 878 26.45 32.79 -23.89
CA TYR A 878 26.11 33.96 -24.69
C TYR A 878 24.73 33.79 -25.37
N ARG A 879 23.99 34.89 -25.37
CA ARG A 879 22.69 34.97 -26.05
C ARG A 879 22.67 36.27 -26.88
N ALA A 880 22.62 36.14 -28.21
CA ALA A 880 22.61 37.26 -29.15
C ALA A 880 21.46 38.25 -28.91
N TRP A 881 20.34 37.85 -28.32
CA TRP A 881 19.22 38.74 -28.02
C TRP A 881 19.49 39.65 -26.80
N ALA A 882 20.40 39.23 -25.94
CA ALA A 882 20.80 39.99 -24.74
C ALA A 882 21.95 40.97 -25.01
N ASP A 883 22.78 40.73 -26.01
CA ASP A 883 23.83 41.64 -26.49
C ASP A 883 23.19 42.78 -27.27
N LEU A 884 22.81 43.83 -26.58
CA LEU A 884 22.05 44.96 -27.11
C LEU A 884 22.89 45.87 -27.99
N ASN A 885 24.18 46.03 -27.64
CA ASN A 885 25.13 46.89 -28.37
C ASN A 885 25.88 46.16 -29.47
N ARG A 886 25.75 44.77 -29.51
CA ARG A 886 26.38 43.88 -30.50
C ARG A 886 27.92 43.92 -30.48
N ASP A 887 28.53 44.11 -29.35
CA ASP A 887 29.96 44.12 -29.18
C ASP A 887 30.58 42.72 -28.96
N GLY A 888 29.74 41.69 -28.90
CA GLY A 888 30.16 40.31 -28.69
C GLY A 888 30.24 39.96 -27.17
N TYR A 889 29.75 40.82 -26.34
CA TYR A 889 29.66 40.58 -24.89
C TYR A 889 28.26 40.86 -24.39
N VAL A 890 27.82 40.13 -23.40
CA VAL A 890 26.67 40.49 -22.56
C VAL A 890 27.28 40.93 -21.22
N ALA A 891 27.40 42.21 -21.01
CA ALA A 891 28.33 42.71 -19.99
C ALA A 891 27.73 43.64 -18.94
N ASP A 892 26.79 44.48 -19.28
CA ASP A 892 26.23 45.43 -18.34
C ASP A 892 24.90 44.91 -17.71
N ARG A 893 24.38 45.66 -16.74
CA ARG A 893 23.11 45.26 -16.10
C ARG A 893 21.95 45.26 -17.06
N ALA A 894 21.95 46.12 -18.11
CA ALA A 894 20.86 46.19 -19.05
C ALA A 894 20.82 44.92 -19.95
N GLU A 895 21.93 44.25 -20.09
CA GLU A 895 22.12 43.03 -20.90
C GLU A 895 22.05 41.76 -20.03
N LEU A 896 22.80 41.71 -18.94
CA LEU A 896 22.88 40.56 -18.04
C LEU A 896 21.57 40.31 -17.27
N PHE A 897 20.96 41.37 -16.73
CA PHE A 897 19.79 41.19 -15.87
C PHE A 897 18.57 40.57 -16.58
N PRO A 898 18.23 40.93 -17.83
CA PRO A 898 17.16 40.26 -18.56
C PRO A 898 17.46 38.76 -18.80
N MET A 899 18.73 38.38 -18.97
CA MET A 899 19.09 36.94 -19.04
C MET A 899 18.83 36.22 -17.75
N TYR A 900 19.20 36.82 -16.62
CA TYR A 900 18.92 36.22 -15.32
C TYR A 900 17.41 36.14 -15.04
N GLU A 901 16.65 37.17 -15.45
CA GLU A 901 15.19 37.14 -15.32
C GLU A 901 14.58 36.02 -16.20
N ALA A 902 15.03 35.88 -17.45
CA ALA A 902 14.55 34.81 -18.34
C ALA A 902 14.88 33.42 -17.78
N ALA A 903 16.07 33.24 -17.22
CA ALA A 903 16.46 31.99 -16.61
C ALA A 903 15.71 31.69 -15.30
N ALA A 904 15.41 32.70 -14.49
CA ALA A 904 14.58 32.55 -13.29
C ALA A 904 13.15 32.16 -13.65
N ARG A 905 12.58 32.74 -14.72
CA ARG A 905 11.26 32.31 -15.27
C ARG A 905 11.29 30.87 -15.73
N ASP A 906 12.33 30.48 -16.44
CA ASP A 906 12.50 29.11 -16.94
C ASP A 906 12.68 28.09 -15.78
N PHE A 907 13.54 28.39 -14.79
CA PHE A 907 13.73 27.54 -13.61
C PHE A 907 12.46 27.36 -12.77
N THR A 908 11.63 28.40 -12.70
CA THR A 908 10.41 28.39 -11.89
C THR A 908 9.19 27.90 -12.66
N GLN A 909 9.32 27.39 -13.90
CA GLN A 909 8.20 26.83 -14.63
C GLN A 909 7.52 25.68 -13.86
N PRO A 910 6.18 25.68 -13.84
CA PRO A 910 5.45 24.65 -13.12
C PRO A 910 5.52 23.32 -13.90
N LEU A 911 6.18 22.31 -13.35
CA LEU A 911 6.26 20.98 -13.94
C LEU A 911 5.52 19.98 -13.03
N PHE A 912 6.05 19.72 -11.86
CA PHE A 912 5.51 18.74 -10.91
C PHE A 912 4.33 19.28 -10.05
N THR A 913 3.78 20.41 -10.42
CA THR A 913 2.55 20.95 -9.83
C THR A 913 1.28 20.35 -10.42
N TYR A 914 1.42 19.63 -11.55
CA TYR A 914 0.30 18.99 -12.24
C TYR A 914 0.37 17.48 -12.15
N GLY A 915 -0.80 16.84 -12.05
CA GLY A 915 -0.94 15.39 -12.14
C GLY A 915 -0.80 14.86 -13.56
N PRO A 916 -0.96 13.54 -13.75
CA PRO A 916 -0.74 12.89 -15.04
C PRO A 916 -1.73 13.37 -16.12
N PRO A 917 -1.28 13.38 -17.40
CA PRO A 917 -2.13 13.66 -18.55
C PRO A 917 -3.10 12.50 -18.82
N ARG A 918 -3.84 12.58 -19.92
CA ARG A 918 -4.59 11.45 -20.43
C ARG A 918 -3.64 10.39 -20.96
N LEU A 919 -3.73 9.18 -20.40
CA LEU A 919 -2.96 8.01 -20.82
C LEU A 919 -3.91 7.08 -21.58
N VAL A 920 -3.53 6.61 -22.75
CA VAL A 920 -4.34 5.71 -23.59
C VAL A 920 -3.50 4.48 -23.91
N ARG A 921 -3.97 3.28 -23.56
CA ARG A 921 -3.26 2.03 -23.69
C ARG A 921 -4.11 1.02 -24.42
N LEU A 922 -3.53 0.36 -25.40
CA LEU A 922 -4.13 -0.75 -26.13
C LEU A 922 -3.54 -2.06 -25.62
N GLY A 923 -4.41 -3.00 -25.23
CA GLY A 923 -3.99 -4.31 -24.78
C GLY A 923 -4.60 -5.43 -25.58
N PHE A 924 -3.84 -6.53 -25.68
CA PHE A 924 -4.27 -7.80 -26.23
C PHE A 924 -4.00 -8.89 -25.20
N GLU A 925 -4.99 -9.76 -24.95
CA GLU A 925 -4.82 -10.88 -24.02
C GLU A 925 -5.31 -12.21 -24.60
N VAL A 926 -4.70 -13.29 -24.14
CA VAL A 926 -5.09 -14.66 -24.46
C VAL A 926 -5.25 -15.44 -23.15
N LEU A 927 -6.38 -16.11 -23.02
CA LEU A 927 -6.73 -17.00 -21.90
C LEU A 927 -6.84 -18.45 -22.44
N PHE A 928 -6.17 -19.42 -21.79
CA PHE A 928 -6.17 -20.82 -22.19
C PHE A 928 -6.34 -21.78 -21.02
#